data_6676ca232284c367b3f867a65d6e423a
#
_entry.id   6676ca232284c367b3f867a65d6e423a
#
_cell.length_a   1.000
_cell.length_b   1.000
_cell.length_c   1.000
_cell.angle_alpha   90.00
_cell.angle_beta   90.00
_cell.angle_gamma   90.00
#
_symmetry.space_group_name_H-M   'P 1'
#
loop_
_entity.id
_entity.type
_entity.pdbx_description
1 polymer ?
#
loop_
_entity_poly.entity_id
_entity_poly.type
_entity_poly.pdbx_seq_one_letter_code
_entity_poly.pdbx_strand_id
1 'polypeptide(L)'
;MQYGSAMFVPGQRWISSAEPELGLGTVLRVEGRGVQVLFAKAGILRPYAIDSAPLLRAEFRPGQRVSGKGIAFLVERVESRDGLLIYRGEGRELEEGQLDDEQSVSQADDRLIGGRTDSVAQFELRLEGLRRRAEARRSPAWGLGAARIGLVPHQLRVAGIASARRPPRVLLADEVGLGKTIEAGMIIARQLATGRTSRVLLLLPDTLVYQWFVELLRRFNLSFAIYDEERCEALQSSGEDALGDGGNPFEDEQLVIADFGFLEHSPKYAAQLLAAPWDLLVVDEAHHLAWSPEATSPRYAMVEKLAAAIPGVILLTATPEQLGRSGHFARLRLLDPQRYHDLDGYLAEADSYQALSVIADRLLDGVALDDAQRHTLASAVDGDETLTAYLDDATKPAHARGLLAALIDRHGTGRAMFRNRRAGIGGFPTRVPEWHVLDADTVEESTRQALLAEFHADIQQPPVLIEVNYANDPRVDALISLLEKFPQDKFLLICRSQAKVLALEEALRTKSGVGVARFHEGLGIIQRDRNAAYFAQPDGARLLLCSEIGSEGRNFQFAHHLILWDLPLDPDLLEQRIGRLDRIGQQHDIHIHILVVADSAQHVLARWYDEGVDAFRASPADGRELLRRYGSPLAQLADEHARGDDQRDQELDVLLAETRSSHEQMAELIRSGRDHLLELAASRDLHADDLLQAFAREDRDPGRDGFIQRLLEAFGIHAEELSSQVLLLDPQYLSTDALPGFAEGPQSVTFSREVALAREDLPLLRLDHPLIAGALDLALSGEQGNAAFMVDDELPPRSALLQAVYLLECVAERKLDAERFLPTLPIVVTVDTKLAERVDFQPSETALRRAAQRTIEVTRYRKFLNKLVPPMLGRAEKLAAVYAQTSIDDALALATSTLDAELSRLVALQAVNPSVSEAEIAAVVDERTALLAALPQSRLRLDAVRFVVSADFLALR
;
A
#
# COMPACT_ATOMS: atom_id res chain seq x y z
N MET A 1 12.38 19.60 16.09
CA MET A 1 12.89 19.30 17.46
C MET A 1 12.98 17.80 17.56
N GLN A 2 14.13 17.31 17.99
CA GLN A 2 14.43 15.87 18.07
C GLN A 2 13.43 15.21 19.01
N TYR A 3 12.74 14.20 18.52
CA TYR A 3 12.06 13.21 19.37
C TYR A 3 13.12 12.66 20.33
N GLY A 4 12.84 12.69 21.62
CA GLY A 4 13.67 12.00 22.59
C GLY A 4 13.65 10.51 22.21
N SER A 5 14.65 10.06 21.49
CA SER A 5 14.90 8.66 21.22
C SER A 5 14.87 7.95 22.57
N ALA A 6 13.97 7.01 22.75
CA ALA A 6 14.05 6.08 23.87
C ALA A 6 15.44 5.44 23.76
N MET A 7 16.35 5.89 24.63
CA MET A 7 17.76 5.49 24.54
C MET A 7 17.81 4.00 24.91
N PHE A 8 17.93 3.15 23.91
CA PHE A 8 18.13 1.72 24.16
C PHE A 8 19.47 1.52 24.88
N VAL A 9 19.43 0.76 25.97
CA VAL A 9 20.60 0.41 26.75
C VAL A 9 20.66 -1.11 26.89
N PRO A 10 21.84 -1.73 26.70
CA PRO A 10 21.99 -3.17 26.93
C PRO A 10 21.47 -3.58 28.29
N GLY A 11 20.71 -4.65 28.35
CA GLY A 11 20.05 -5.13 29.56
C GLY A 11 18.61 -4.65 29.75
N GLN A 12 18.13 -3.67 28.99
CA GLN A 12 16.71 -3.29 29.02
C GLN A 12 15.83 -4.42 28.51
N ARG A 13 14.60 -4.46 29.02
CA ARG A 13 13.59 -5.45 28.64
C ARG A 13 12.50 -4.83 27.79
N TRP A 14 12.25 -5.42 26.63
CA TRP A 14 11.31 -4.93 25.66
C TRP A 14 10.39 -6.05 25.14
N ILE A 15 9.19 -5.69 24.77
CA ILE A 15 8.22 -6.58 24.11
C ILE A 15 8.06 -6.08 22.68
N SER A 16 8.12 -7.00 21.71
CA SER A 16 7.80 -6.63 20.34
C SER A 16 6.30 -6.43 20.20
N SER A 17 5.87 -5.22 19.79
CA SER A 17 4.47 -4.95 19.48
C SER A 17 4.03 -5.63 18.17
N ALA A 18 5.00 -5.92 17.31
CA ALA A 18 4.77 -6.62 16.06
C ALA A 18 4.70 -8.15 16.23
N GLU A 19 5.44 -8.70 17.21
CA GLU A 19 5.56 -10.14 17.49
C GLU A 19 5.48 -10.38 19.00
N PRO A 20 4.32 -10.12 19.67
CA PRO A 20 4.20 -10.24 21.13
C PRO A 20 4.44 -11.66 21.66
N GLU A 21 4.24 -12.66 20.80
CA GLU A 21 4.46 -14.08 21.06
C GLU A 21 5.93 -14.43 21.34
N LEU A 22 6.87 -13.59 20.90
CA LEU A 22 8.29 -13.76 21.20
C LEU A 22 8.58 -13.60 22.71
N GLY A 23 7.64 -12.98 23.44
CA GLY A 23 7.77 -12.73 24.87
C GLY A 23 8.71 -11.57 25.18
N LEU A 24 9.32 -11.63 26.38
CA LEU A 24 10.19 -10.57 26.86
C LEU A 24 11.57 -10.66 26.23
N GLY A 25 11.91 -9.65 25.43
CA GLY A 25 13.23 -9.51 24.80
C GLY A 25 14.21 -8.73 25.68
N THR A 26 15.48 -9.03 25.53
CA THR A 26 16.60 -8.30 26.17
C THR A 26 17.41 -7.59 25.12
N VAL A 27 17.65 -6.30 25.29
CA VAL A 27 18.62 -5.59 24.46
C VAL A 27 20.01 -6.14 24.73
N LEU A 28 20.63 -6.74 23.71
CA LEU A 28 21.99 -7.25 23.85
C LEU A 28 23.02 -6.17 23.52
N ARG A 29 22.80 -5.44 22.44
CA ARG A 29 23.70 -4.38 22.01
C ARG A 29 22.97 -3.34 21.19
N VAL A 30 23.50 -2.15 21.20
CA VAL A 30 23.08 -1.03 20.38
C VAL A 30 24.28 -0.65 19.52
N GLU A 31 24.12 -0.67 18.21
CA GLU A 31 25.20 -0.37 17.26
C GLU A 31 24.67 0.63 16.23
N GLY A 32 25.28 1.80 16.20
CA GLY A 32 24.84 2.87 15.31
C GLY A 32 23.36 3.21 15.51
N ARG A 33 22.54 3.03 14.49
CA ARG A 33 21.08 3.19 14.54
C ARG A 33 20.31 1.87 14.69
N GLY A 34 21.01 0.78 14.94
CA GLY A 34 20.40 -0.54 15.12
C GLY A 34 20.43 -0.97 16.58
N VAL A 35 19.39 -1.69 17.01
CA VAL A 35 19.32 -2.38 18.29
C VAL A 35 19.08 -3.86 18.06
N GLN A 36 19.87 -4.70 18.74
CA GLN A 36 19.71 -6.13 18.70
C GLN A 36 19.03 -6.62 19.98
N VAL A 37 17.89 -7.29 19.81
CA VAL A 37 17.08 -7.79 20.91
C VAL A 37 17.02 -9.30 20.84
N LEU A 38 17.41 -9.97 21.92
CA LEU A 38 17.30 -11.41 22.11
C LEU A 38 15.98 -11.74 22.80
N PHE A 39 15.13 -12.48 22.14
CA PHE A 39 13.94 -13.10 22.72
C PHE A 39 14.29 -14.51 23.17
N ALA A 40 14.77 -14.64 24.41
CA ALA A 40 15.32 -15.87 24.93
C ALA A 40 14.32 -17.02 24.93
N LYS A 41 13.05 -16.74 25.18
CA LYS A 41 11.96 -17.73 25.15
C LYS A 41 11.78 -18.36 23.77
N ALA A 42 11.91 -17.56 22.71
CA ALA A 42 11.80 -18.03 21.33
C ALA A 42 13.14 -18.49 20.74
N GLY A 43 14.27 -18.20 21.41
CA GLY A 43 15.61 -18.46 20.92
C GLY A 43 15.98 -17.61 19.70
N ILE A 44 15.35 -16.45 19.53
CA ILE A 44 15.46 -15.62 18.32
C ILE A 44 16.16 -14.30 18.68
N LEU A 45 17.14 -13.92 17.86
CA LEU A 45 17.78 -12.61 17.87
C LEU A 45 17.17 -11.76 16.73
N ARG A 46 16.64 -10.59 17.07
CA ARG A 46 16.06 -9.64 16.11
C ARG A 46 16.83 -8.35 16.08
N PRO A 47 17.29 -7.90 14.92
CA PRO A 47 17.75 -6.52 14.72
C PRO A 47 16.55 -5.61 14.42
N TYR A 48 16.55 -4.42 15.02
CA TYR A 48 15.57 -3.37 14.76
C TYR A 48 16.29 -2.04 14.52
N ALA A 49 15.73 -1.19 13.68
CA ALA A 49 16.14 0.20 13.57
C ALA A 49 15.62 0.98 14.79
N ILE A 50 16.49 1.75 15.47
CA ILE A 50 16.16 2.43 16.74
C ILE A 50 14.94 3.35 16.61
N ASP A 51 14.90 4.13 15.52
CA ASP A 51 13.88 5.16 15.33
C ASP A 51 12.50 4.59 14.94
N SER A 52 12.45 3.35 14.44
CA SER A 52 11.22 2.68 13.97
C SER A 52 10.97 1.32 14.60
N ALA A 53 11.72 0.97 15.66
CA ALA A 53 11.58 -0.31 16.33
C ALA A 53 10.16 -0.51 16.89
N PRO A 54 9.43 -1.55 16.48
CA PRO A 54 8.12 -1.88 17.04
C PRO A 54 8.30 -2.54 18.42
N LEU A 55 8.93 -1.84 19.33
CA LEU A 55 9.30 -2.32 20.65
C LEU A 55 8.66 -1.45 21.73
N LEU A 56 8.03 -2.08 22.72
CA LEU A 56 7.51 -1.46 23.91
C LEU A 56 8.35 -1.88 25.11
N ARG A 57 8.84 -0.90 25.88
CA ARG A 57 9.61 -1.20 27.09
C ARG A 57 8.75 -1.87 28.14
N ALA A 58 9.21 -2.98 28.67
CA ALA A 58 8.52 -3.71 29.72
C ALA A 58 8.79 -3.05 31.09
N GLU A 59 7.89 -2.18 31.51
CA GLU A 59 7.96 -1.48 32.80
C GLU A 59 6.94 -2.05 33.79
N PHE A 60 7.40 -2.46 34.97
CA PHE A 60 6.56 -2.92 36.04
C PHE A 60 6.34 -1.80 37.05
N ARG A 61 5.09 -1.56 37.42
CA ARG A 61 4.69 -0.47 38.31
C ARG A 61 4.56 -0.95 39.75
N PRO A 62 4.58 -0.04 40.74
CA PRO A 62 4.26 -0.40 42.15
C PRO A 62 2.95 -1.19 42.25
N GLY A 63 3.01 -2.30 42.96
CA GLY A 63 1.91 -3.25 43.11
C GLY A 63 1.91 -4.41 42.13
N GLN A 64 2.78 -4.42 41.12
CA GLN A 64 2.97 -5.55 40.20
C GLN A 64 4.03 -6.51 40.76
N ARG A 65 3.95 -7.77 40.36
CA ARG A 65 4.91 -8.80 40.79
C ARG A 65 6.02 -8.92 39.78
N VAL A 66 7.23 -8.95 40.25
CA VAL A 66 8.42 -9.23 39.41
C VAL A 66 9.11 -10.48 39.92
N SER A 67 9.69 -11.25 39.00
CA SER A 67 10.54 -12.39 39.34
C SER A 67 11.83 -12.36 38.53
N GLY A 68 12.91 -12.90 39.14
CA GLY A 68 14.21 -12.99 38.51
C GLY A 68 15.24 -13.53 39.49
N LYS A 69 16.25 -14.23 39.02
CA LYS A 69 17.30 -14.86 39.84
C LYS A 69 16.78 -15.72 41.00
N GLY A 70 15.61 -16.35 40.79
CA GLY A 70 14.99 -17.20 41.80
C GLY A 70 14.31 -16.45 42.95
N ILE A 71 14.15 -15.11 42.86
CA ILE A 71 13.37 -14.30 43.82
C ILE A 71 12.14 -13.71 43.12
N ALA A 72 11.07 -13.54 43.87
CA ALA A 72 9.89 -12.87 43.39
C ALA A 72 9.31 -12.00 44.53
N PHE A 73 8.82 -10.79 44.19
CA PHE A 73 8.23 -9.85 45.16
C PHE A 73 7.27 -8.87 44.44
N LEU A 74 6.47 -8.17 45.25
CA LEU A 74 5.65 -7.06 44.75
C LEU A 74 6.48 -5.78 44.71
N VAL A 75 6.47 -5.11 43.59
CA VAL A 75 7.16 -3.82 43.41
C VAL A 75 6.50 -2.78 44.31
N GLU A 76 7.28 -2.14 45.17
CA GLU A 76 6.88 -0.99 45.98
C GLU A 76 7.36 0.32 45.35
N ARG A 77 8.56 0.31 44.74
CA ARG A 77 9.19 1.45 44.15
C ARG A 77 10.03 1.05 42.94
N VAL A 78 10.06 1.91 41.95
CA VAL A 78 10.90 1.77 40.74
C VAL A 78 11.85 2.95 40.69
N GLU A 79 13.12 2.68 40.48
CA GLU A 79 14.18 3.66 40.30
C GLU A 79 14.84 3.44 38.94
N SER A 80 15.37 4.50 38.31
CA SER A 80 16.18 4.37 37.10
C SER A 80 17.63 4.66 37.46
N ARG A 81 18.55 3.79 36.99
CA ARG A 81 20.00 3.96 37.10
C ARG A 81 20.66 3.54 35.80
N ASP A 82 21.42 4.42 35.20
CA ASP A 82 22.15 4.17 33.95
C ASP A 82 21.24 3.65 32.83
N GLY A 83 20.00 4.17 32.74
CA GLY A 83 19.02 3.76 31.75
C GLY A 83 18.28 2.46 32.03
N LEU A 84 18.65 1.70 33.06
CA LEU A 84 17.97 0.47 33.53
C LEU A 84 17.01 0.75 34.68
N LEU A 85 15.91 -0.01 34.73
CA LEU A 85 14.94 0.04 35.82
C LEU A 85 15.36 -0.89 36.96
N ILE A 86 15.26 -0.39 38.19
CA ILE A 86 15.51 -1.15 39.39
C ILE A 86 14.20 -1.24 40.19
N TYR A 87 13.74 -2.45 40.36
CA TYR A 87 12.51 -2.77 41.10
C TYR A 87 12.84 -3.10 42.56
N ARG A 88 12.16 -2.42 43.49
CA ARG A 88 12.33 -2.65 44.95
C ARG A 88 11.01 -2.96 45.59
N GLY A 89 11.00 -3.94 46.50
CA GLY A 89 9.83 -4.32 47.28
C GLY A 89 10.15 -5.45 48.22
N GLU A 90 9.44 -5.51 49.33
CA GLU A 90 9.64 -6.53 50.36
C GLU A 90 11.10 -6.67 50.86
N GLY A 91 11.84 -5.56 50.88
CA GLY A 91 13.27 -5.56 51.27
C GLY A 91 14.21 -6.21 50.21
N ARG A 92 13.73 -6.46 49.01
CA ARG A 92 14.47 -7.06 47.88
C ARG A 92 14.65 -6.04 46.73
N GLU A 93 15.62 -6.31 45.91
CA GLU A 93 15.95 -5.49 44.75
C GLU A 93 16.19 -6.41 43.55
N LEU A 94 15.71 -6.00 42.37
CA LEU A 94 15.90 -6.69 41.10
C LEU A 94 16.10 -5.66 40.02
N GLU A 95 17.18 -5.79 39.25
CA GLU A 95 17.46 -4.97 38.09
C GLU A 95 16.71 -5.51 36.87
N GLU A 96 16.29 -4.62 35.98
CA GLU A 96 15.52 -4.93 34.76
C GLU A 96 16.13 -6.07 33.92
N GLY A 97 17.44 -6.05 33.72
CA GLY A 97 18.13 -7.12 32.98
C GLY A 97 18.15 -8.48 33.65
N GLN A 98 17.77 -8.56 34.92
CA GLN A 98 17.76 -9.79 35.74
C GLN A 98 16.36 -10.42 35.83
N LEU A 99 15.36 -9.79 35.21
CA LEU A 99 14.00 -10.34 35.17
C LEU A 99 13.98 -11.68 34.42
N ASP A 100 13.18 -12.61 34.89
CA ASP A 100 12.94 -13.87 34.18
C ASP A 100 12.25 -13.61 32.83
N ASP A 101 12.54 -14.43 31.85
CA ASP A 101 11.96 -14.29 30.49
C ASP A 101 10.46 -14.61 30.45
N GLU A 102 9.97 -15.33 31.46
CA GLU A 102 8.56 -15.59 31.69
C GLU A 102 8.05 -14.74 32.88
N GLN A 103 7.91 -13.45 32.68
CA GLN A 103 7.18 -12.63 33.65
C GLN A 103 5.69 -12.87 33.45
N SER A 104 5.02 -13.41 34.47
CA SER A 104 3.56 -13.30 34.55
C SER A 104 3.24 -11.84 34.82
N VAL A 105 2.83 -11.11 33.82
CA VAL A 105 2.03 -9.90 34.01
C VAL A 105 0.95 -10.26 35.02
N SER A 106 0.73 -9.45 36.05
CA SER A 106 -0.21 -9.69 37.14
C SER A 106 -1.47 -10.39 36.65
N GLN A 107 -1.71 -11.61 37.13
CA GLN A 107 -2.86 -12.37 36.66
C GLN A 107 -4.13 -11.60 36.94
N ALA A 108 -5.06 -11.56 36.03
CA ALA A 108 -6.31 -10.81 36.12
C ALA A 108 -7.11 -11.19 37.39
N ASP A 109 -7.07 -12.45 37.78
CA ASP A 109 -7.68 -12.98 39.02
C ASP A 109 -7.00 -12.45 40.29
N ASP A 110 -5.68 -12.32 40.36
CA ASP A 110 -4.95 -11.71 41.46
C ASP A 110 -5.34 -10.23 41.67
N ARG A 111 -5.53 -9.48 40.59
CA ARG A 111 -6.02 -8.11 40.62
C ARG A 111 -7.45 -8.04 41.17
N LEU A 112 -8.35 -8.88 40.66
CA LEU A 112 -9.74 -8.97 41.10
C LEU A 112 -9.81 -9.31 42.60
N ILE A 113 -9.12 -10.35 43.03
CA ILE A 113 -9.08 -10.82 44.44
C ILE A 113 -8.42 -9.77 45.33
N GLY A 114 -7.39 -9.09 44.83
CA GLY A 114 -6.73 -7.99 45.54
C GLY A 114 -7.57 -6.72 45.63
N GLY A 115 -8.73 -6.65 44.98
CA GLY A 115 -9.58 -5.48 44.92
C GLY A 115 -9.06 -4.36 44.06
N ARG A 116 -8.09 -4.64 43.19
CA ARG A 116 -7.53 -3.73 42.18
C ARG A 116 -8.30 -3.92 40.88
N THR A 117 -9.49 -3.34 40.80
CA THR A 117 -10.39 -3.49 39.67
C THR A 117 -10.44 -2.20 38.88
N ASP A 118 -10.58 -2.36 37.57
CA ASP A 118 -10.83 -1.29 36.63
C ASP A 118 -12.35 -1.04 36.49
N SER A 119 -12.72 0.00 35.76
CA SER A 119 -14.12 0.27 35.45
C SER A 119 -14.69 -0.79 34.51
N VAL A 120 -16.01 -1.01 34.62
CA VAL A 120 -16.73 -1.90 33.68
C VAL A 120 -16.56 -1.44 32.23
N ALA A 121 -16.48 -0.13 31.97
CA ALA A 121 -16.28 0.43 30.65
C ALA A 121 -14.91 0.04 30.06
N GLN A 122 -13.85 0.02 30.87
CA GLN A 122 -12.53 -0.42 30.42
C GLN A 122 -12.47 -1.92 30.11
N PHE A 123 -13.20 -2.74 30.89
CA PHE A 123 -13.33 -4.18 30.58
C PHE A 123 -14.05 -4.40 29.23
N GLU A 124 -15.16 -3.69 29.01
CA GLU A 124 -15.91 -3.78 27.74
C GLU A 124 -15.07 -3.29 26.56
N LEU A 125 -14.35 -2.18 26.72
CA LEU A 125 -13.46 -1.66 25.69
C LEU A 125 -12.37 -2.68 25.30
N ARG A 126 -11.76 -3.34 26.32
CA ARG A 126 -10.77 -4.41 26.10
C ARG A 126 -11.38 -5.59 25.34
N LEU A 127 -12.52 -6.09 25.81
CA LEU A 127 -13.21 -7.23 25.18
C LEU A 127 -13.65 -6.92 23.75
N GLU A 128 -14.21 -5.74 23.52
CA GLU A 128 -14.59 -5.29 22.17
C GLU A 128 -13.34 -5.16 21.28
N GLY A 129 -12.25 -4.58 21.79
CA GLY A 129 -10.97 -4.47 21.09
C GLY A 129 -10.41 -5.81 20.62
N LEU A 130 -10.44 -6.81 21.50
CA LEU A 130 -10.00 -8.18 21.18
C LEU A 130 -10.86 -8.81 20.07
N ARG A 131 -12.18 -8.66 20.15
CA ARG A 131 -13.10 -9.19 19.13
C ARG A 131 -12.87 -8.51 17.77
N ARG A 132 -12.84 -7.18 17.77
CA ARG A 132 -12.64 -6.41 16.52
C ARG A 132 -11.29 -6.69 15.87
N ARG A 133 -10.24 -6.85 16.67
CA ARG A 133 -8.92 -7.24 16.16
C ARG A 133 -8.97 -8.62 15.49
N ALA A 134 -9.59 -9.60 16.16
CA ALA A 134 -9.72 -10.95 15.61
C ALA A 134 -10.53 -10.97 14.29
N GLU A 135 -11.62 -10.20 14.22
CA GLU A 135 -12.43 -10.07 13.01
C GLU A 135 -11.65 -9.38 11.87
N ALA A 136 -10.95 -8.28 12.18
CA ALA A 136 -10.16 -7.55 11.20
C ALA A 136 -9.03 -8.40 10.61
N ARG A 137 -8.35 -9.20 11.42
CA ARG A 137 -7.28 -10.10 10.96
C ARG A 137 -7.75 -11.20 10.00
N ARG A 138 -9.02 -11.60 10.10
CA ARG A 138 -9.66 -12.53 9.16
C ARG A 138 -10.15 -11.87 7.87
N SER A 139 -10.26 -10.54 7.87
CA SER A 139 -10.79 -9.81 6.72
C SER A 139 -9.83 -9.89 5.52
N PRO A 140 -10.32 -10.18 4.31
CA PRO A 140 -9.53 -10.06 3.09
C PRO A 140 -8.99 -8.64 2.88
N ALA A 141 -9.63 -7.60 3.45
CA ALA A 141 -9.23 -6.22 3.37
C ALA A 141 -8.16 -5.81 4.40
N TRP A 142 -7.70 -6.72 5.27
CA TRP A 142 -6.67 -6.41 6.27
C TRP A 142 -5.40 -5.83 5.64
N GLY A 143 -4.93 -4.71 6.19
CA GLY A 143 -3.82 -3.93 5.67
C GLY A 143 -4.18 -2.95 4.55
N LEU A 144 -5.44 -2.94 4.10
CA LEU A 144 -5.96 -2.04 3.07
C LEU A 144 -7.13 -1.17 3.57
N GLY A 145 -7.69 -1.46 4.74
CA GLY A 145 -8.85 -0.78 5.30
C GLY A 145 -8.65 0.73 5.42
N ALA A 146 -7.52 1.15 6.01
CA ALA A 146 -7.12 2.54 6.17
C ALA A 146 -6.50 3.17 4.92
N ALA A 147 -6.30 2.42 3.84
CA ALA A 147 -5.76 2.97 2.61
C ALA A 147 -6.76 3.93 1.96
N ARG A 148 -6.27 5.12 1.58
CA ARG A 148 -7.06 6.14 0.88
C ARG A 148 -7.05 5.88 -0.63
N ILE A 149 -7.75 4.82 -1.02
CA ILE A 149 -7.84 4.36 -2.40
C ILE A 149 -9.29 4.26 -2.85
N GLY A 150 -9.53 4.53 -4.13
CA GLY A 150 -10.80 4.19 -4.77
C GLY A 150 -10.94 2.67 -4.86
N LEU A 151 -12.16 2.17 -4.68
CA LEU A 151 -12.44 0.74 -4.78
C LEU A 151 -12.63 0.32 -6.25
N VAL A 152 -11.54 0.38 -7.01
CA VAL A 152 -11.53 0.08 -8.45
C VAL A 152 -11.36 -1.43 -8.65
N PRO A 153 -12.32 -2.15 -9.28
CA PRO A 153 -12.33 -3.60 -9.32
C PRO A 153 -11.06 -4.25 -9.88
N HIS A 154 -10.51 -3.74 -11.00
CA HIS A 154 -9.30 -4.32 -11.59
C HIS A 154 -8.08 -4.17 -10.67
N GLN A 155 -7.91 -3.01 -10.02
CA GLN A 155 -6.80 -2.77 -9.08
C GLN A 155 -6.89 -3.71 -7.87
N LEU A 156 -8.10 -3.85 -7.28
CA LEU A 156 -8.33 -4.76 -6.16
C LEU A 156 -8.06 -6.21 -6.54
N ARG A 157 -8.42 -6.61 -7.76
CA ARG A 157 -8.13 -7.94 -8.28
C ARG A 157 -6.62 -8.18 -8.41
N VAL A 158 -5.90 -7.28 -9.07
CA VAL A 158 -4.45 -7.37 -9.23
C VAL A 158 -3.77 -7.46 -7.86
N ALA A 159 -4.14 -6.57 -6.94
CA ALA A 159 -3.60 -6.58 -5.58
C ALA A 159 -3.95 -7.88 -4.83
N GLY A 160 -5.18 -8.38 -4.95
CA GLY A 160 -5.63 -9.63 -4.35
C GLY A 160 -4.81 -10.83 -4.82
N ILE A 161 -4.71 -11.02 -6.13
CA ILE A 161 -3.99 -12.15 -6.75
C ILE A 161 -2.48 -12.04 -6.49
N ALA A 162 -1.88 -10.88 -6.72
CA ALA A 162 -0.44 -10.70 -6.57
C ALA A 162 0.02 -10.87 -5.12
N SER A 163 -0.72 -10.31 -4.15
CA SER A 163 -0.38 -10.44 -2.73
C SER A 163 -0.62 -11.85 -2.16
N ALA A 164 -1.42 -12.68 -2.83
CA ALA A 164 -1.60 -14.08 -2.44
C ALA A 164 -0.42 -14.98 -2.81
N ARG A 165 0.44 -14.54 -3.73
CA ARG A 165 1.62 -15.31 -4.18
C ARG A 165 2.73 -15.36 -3.12
N ARG A 166 3.56 -16.40 -3.21
CA ARG A 166 4.57 -16.71 -2.19
C ARG A 166 5.89 -17.12 -2.83
N PRO A 167 6.84 -16.21 -2.97
CA PRO A 167 6.76 -14.74 -2.85
C PRO A 167 6.06 -14.08 -4.07
N PRO A 168 5.63 -12.82 -3.99
CA PRO A 168 5.09 -12.10 -5.13
C PRO A 168 6.21 -11.80 -6.15
N ARG A 169 6.12 -12.36 -7.35
CA ARG A 169 7.00 -12.06 -8.48
C ARG A 169 6.12 -11.74 -9.68
N VAL A 170 5.93 -10.44 -9.95
CA VAL A 170 4.92 -9.98 -10.90
C VAL A 170 5.38 -8.76 -11.68
N LEU A 171 4.89 -8.64 -12.92
CA LEU A 171 4.98 -7.47 -13.77
C LEU A 171 3.60 -6.79 -13.84
N LEU A 172 3.50 -5.57 -13.35
CA LEU A 172 2.35 -4.71 -13.50
C LEU A 172 2.51 -3.89 -14.77
N ALA A 173 1.73 -4.21 -15.78
CA ALA A 173 1.88 -3.70 -17.14
C ALA A 173 0.64 -2.95 -17.65
N ASP A 174 -0.17 -2.45 -16.73
CA ASP A 174 -1.38 -1.68 -17.01
C ASP A 174 -1.07 -0.40 -17.79
N GLU A 175 -1.98 0.03 -18.66
CA GLU A 175 -1.85 1.29 -19.36
C GLU A 175 -1.69 2.49 -18.42
N VAL A 176 -1.14 3.59 -18.94
CA VAL A 176 -1.03 4.85 -18.18
C VAL A 176 -2.40 5.30 -17.70
N GLY A 177 -2.47 5.76 -16.45
CA GLY A 177 -3.72 6.23 -15.83
C GLY A 177 -4.56 5.15 -15.16
N LEU A 178 -4.22 3.85 -15.27
CA LEU A 178 -4.92 2.74 -14.60
C LEU A 178 -4.51 2.55 -13.14
N GLY A 179 -3.43 3.20 -12.69
CA GLY A 179 -3.03 3.25 -11.27
C GLY A 179 -2.08 2.15 -10.83
N LYS A 180 -1.11 1.77 -11.64
CA LYS A 180 -0.04 0.80 -11.28
C LYS A 180 0.62 1.06 -9.92
N THR A 181 0.92 2.33 -9.61
CA THR A 181 1.47 2.74 -8.31
C THR A 181 0.54 2.36 -7.16
N ILE A 182 -0.78 2.50 -7.36
CA ILE A 182 -1.79 2.12 -6.37
C ILE A 182 -1.84 0.60 -6.20
N GLU A 183 -1.79 -0.15 -7.29
CA GLU A 183 -1.73 -1.62 -7.24
C GLU A 183 -0.49 -2.11 -6.48
N ALA A 184 0.68 -1.58 -6.81
CA ALA A 184 1.92 -1.90 -6.11
C ALA A 184 1.86 -1.48 -4.62
N GLY A 185 1.33 -0.29 -4.32
CA GLY A 185 1.11 0.19 -2.95
C GLY A 185 0.19 -0.73 -2.15
N MET A 186 -0.90 -1.23 -2.75
CA MET A 186 -1.78 -2.22 -2.12
C MET A 186 -1.06 -3.55 -1.84
N ILE A 187 -0.26 -4.03 -2.79
CA ILE A 187 0.52 -5.27 -2.60
C ILE A 187 1.51 -5.09 -1.45
N ILE A 188 2.26 -3.99 -1.44
CA ILE A 188 3.22 -3.66 -0.37
C ILE A 188 2.52 -3.59 0.99
N ALA A 189 1.45 -2.80 1.10
CA ALA A 189 0.71 -2.61 2.35
C ALA A 189 0.19 -3.94 2.90
N ARG A 190 -0.36 -4.78 2.05
CA ARG A 190 -0.87 -6.10 2.45
C ARG A 190 0.24 -7.07 2.84
N GLN A 191 1.37 -7.10 2.11
CA GLN A 191 2.53 -7.91 2.46
C GLN A 191 3.12 -7.52 3.82
N LEU A 192 3.21 -6.22 4.12
CA LEU A 192 3.66 -5.70 5.42
C LEU A 192 2.65 -6.02 6.53
N ALA A 193 1.35 -5.79 6.31
CA ALA A 193 0.31 -6.03 7.30
C ALA A 193 0.17 -7.50 7.69
N THR A 194 0.36 -8.42 6.74
CA THR A 194 0.35 -9.87 6.98
C THR A 194 1.68 -10.40 7.50
N GLY A 195 2.73 -9.56 7.56
CA GLY A 195 4.06 -9.94 8.05
C GLY A 195 4.85 -10.87 7.12
N ARG A 196 4.39 -11.05 5.88
CA ARG A 196 5.10 -11.84 4.85
C ARG A 196 6.33 -11.12 4.34
N THR A 197 6.35 -9.80 4.44
CA THR A 197 7.44 -8.91 4.09
C THR A 197 7.68 -7.97 5.26
N SER A 198 8.92 -7.73 5.60
CA SER A 198 9.34 -6.77 6.61
C SER A 198 10.25 -5.69 6.07
N ARG A 199 10.99 -5.97 5.00
CA ARG A 199 11.93 -5.05 4.38
C ARG A 199 11.65 -4.88 2.90
N VAL A 200 11.42 -3.63 2.47
CA VAL A 200 11.05 -3.30 1.09
C VAL A 200 12.04 -2.30 0.52
N LEU A 201 12.55 -2.62 -0.67
CA LEU A 201 13.37 -1.73 -1.48
C LEU A 201 12.60 -1.27 -2.71
N LEU A 202 12.47 0.04 -2.89
CA LEU A 202 11.97 0.66 -4.13
C LEU A 202 13.13 1.24 -4.91
N LEU A 203 13.25 0.86 -6.19
CA LEU A 203 14.19 1.43 -7.14
C LEU A 203 13.44 2.19 -8.22
N LEU A 204 13.69 3.46 -8.33
CA LEU A 204 12.92 4.40 -9.13
C LEU A 204 13.84 5.27 -10.01
N PRO A 205 13.34 5.85 -11.11
CA PRO A 205 13.93 7.06 -11.66
C PRO A 205 13.90 8.20 -10.63
N ASP A 206 14.89 9.08 -10.63
CA ASP A 206 15.00 10.20 -9.67
C ASP A 206 13.76 11.08 -9.65
N THR A 207 13.19 11.33 -10.82
CA THR A 207 11.95 12.13 -10.98
C THR A 207 10.74 11.56 -10.25
N LEU A 208 10.68 10.24 -10.03
CA LEU A 208 9.55 9.56 -9.41
C LEU A 208 9.73 9.31 -7.90
N VAL A 209 10.94 9.46 -7.35
CA VAL A 209 11.26 9.19 -5.94
C VAL A 209 10.30 9.92 -4.99
N TYR A 210 10.12 11.21 -5.22
CA TYR A 210 9.30 12.04 -4.37
C TYR A 210 7.80 11.74 -4.50
N GLN A 211 7.34 11.44 -5.71
CA GLN A 211 5.96 11.04 -5.97
C GLN A 211 5.61 9.76 -5.20
N TRP A 212 6.44 8.73 -5.32
CA TRP A 212 6.25 7.47 -4.59
C TRP A 212 6.25 7.67 -3.08
N PHE A 213 7.19 8.44 -2.57
CA PHE A 213 7.25 8.77 -1.15
C PHE A 213 5.94 9.37 -0.65
N VAL A 214 5.41 10.38 -1.35
CA VAL A 214 4.17 11.07 -0.96
C VAL A 214 2.95 10.15 -1.12
N GLU A 215 2.87 9.38 -2.20
CA GLU A 215 1.73 8.46 -2.42
C GLU A 215 1.70 7.34 -1.38
N LEU A 216 2.83 6.73 -1.05
CA LEU A 216 2.91 5.69 -0.03
C LEU A 216 2.56 6.24 1.36
N LEU A 217 3.09 7.40 1.71
CA LEU A 217 2.81 8.05 2.98
C LEU A 217 1.32 8.42 3.10
N ARG A 218 0.75 9.08 2.10
CA ARG A 218 -0.60 9.63 2.20
C ARG A 218 -1.71 8.63 1.94
N ARG A 219 -1.49 7.70 0.99
CA ARG A 219 -2.54 6.74 0.62
C ARG A 219 -2.49 5.47 1.46
N PHE A 220 -1.30 5.05 1.87
CA PHE A 220 -1.10 3.77 2.55
C PHE A 220 -0.58 3.91 3.98
N ASN A 221 -0.32 5.14 4.46
CA ASN A 221 0.30 5.41 5.76
C ASN A 221 1.66 4.72 5.93
N LEU A 222 2.41 4.53 4.84
CA LEU A 222 3.73 3.91 4.82
C LEU A 222 4.81 4.99 4.71
N SER A 223 5.67 5.08 5.72
CA SER A 223 6.79 6.02 5.74
C SER A 223 8.03 5.32 5.21
N PHE A 224 8.43 5.66 3.99
CA PHE A 224 9.68 5.21 3.38
C PHE A 224 10.79 6.22 3.62
N ALA A 225 12.02 5.76 3.77
CA ALA A 225 13.19 6.59 3.84
C ALA A 225 13.83 6.72 2.46
N ILE A 226 14.05 7.95 2.02
CA ILE A 226 14.76 8.23 0.76
C ILE A 226 16.25 8.16 1.04
N TYR A 227 16.98 7.36 0.26
CA TYR A 227 18.42 7.18 0.34
C TYR A 227 19.10 7.77 -0.89
N ASP A 228 19.98 8.71 -0.61
CA ASP A 228 20.90 9.34 -1.55
C ASP A 228 22.33 9.29 -0.98
N GLU A 229 23.30 9.85 -1.68
CA GLU A 229 24.68 9.84 -1.27
C GLU A 229 24.90 10.62 0.03
N GLU A 230 24.26 11.80 0.16
CA GLU A 230 24.36 12.65 1.34
C GLU A 230 23.85 11.94 2.60
N ARG A 231 22.70 11.27 2.52
CA ARG A 231 22.16 10.49 3.63
C ARG A 231 23.06 9.32 4.00
N CYS A 232 23.54 8.58 3.01
CA CYS A 232 24.45 7.46 3.27
C CYS A 232 25.74 7.90 3.94
N GLU A 233 26.33 9.03 3.51
CA GLU A 233 27.51 9.63 4.14
C GLU A 233 27.20 10.11 5.57
N ALA A 234 26.06 10.77 5.77
CA ALA A 234 25.63 11.23 7.09
C ALA A 234 25.45 10.06 8.07
N LEU A 235 24.84 8.94 7.63
CA LEU A 235 24.67 7.74 8.44
C LEU A 235 26.02 7.09 8.80
N GLN A 236 26.96 7.03 7.86
CA GLN A 236 28.29 6.47 8.10
C GLN A 236 29.16 7.36 8.98
N SER A 237 29.01 8.70 8.88
CA SER A 237 29.79 9.65 9.69
C SER A 237 29.27 9.81 11.11
N SER A 238 28.00 9.52 11.37
CA SER A 238 27.39 9.60 12.70
C SER A 238 27.56 8.34 13.55
N GLY A 239 28.07 7.25 12.99
CA GLY A 239 28.43 6.03 13.74
C GLY A 239 29.71 6.27 14.54
N GLU A 240 29.59 6.50 15.85
CA GLU A 240 30.73 6.55 16.80
C GLU A 240 31.36 5.17 17.03
N ASP A 241 31.63 4.40 16.01
CA ASP A 241 32.29 3.11 16.17
C ASP A 241 33.80 3.24 16.01
N ALA A 242 34.49 3.18 17.12
CA ALA A 242 35.91 3.10 17.30
C ALA A 242 36.60 1.89 16.62
N LEU A 243 35.95 1.18 15.72
CA LEU A 243 36.45 -0.01 15.02
C LEU A 243 36.51 0.11 13.48
N GLY A 244 36.25 1.30 12.93
CA GLY A 244 36.69 1.61 11.56
C GLY A 244 35.97 0.93 10.39
N ASP A 245 34.87 0.20 10.61
CA ASP A 245 34.04 -0.39 9.57
C ASP A 245 32.62 0.13 9.76
N GLY A 246 32.30 1.29 9.17
CA GLY A 246 30.98 1.88 9.22
C GLY A 246 29.98 0.87 8.66
N GLY A 247 28.96 0.53 9.47
CA GLY A 247 27.94 -0.44 9.14
C GLY A 247 27.25 -0.16 7.80
N ASN A 248 26.49 -1.11 7.31
CA ASN A 248 25.73 -0.94 6.07
C ASN A 248 24.54 0.03 6.31
N PRO A 249 24.53 1.25 5.71
CA PRO A 249 23.49 2.24 5.98
C PRO A 249 22.09 1.76 5.58
N PHE A 250 21.99 0.81 4.65
CA PHE A 250 20.73 0.26 4.21
C PHE A 250 20.08 -0.73 5.20
N GLU A 251 20.78 -1.11 6.28
CA GLU A 251 20.21 -1.92 7.35
C GLU A 251 19.47 -1.09 8.41
N ASP A 252 19.67 0.23 8.43
CA ASP A 252 19.08 1.13 9.42
C ASP A 252 17.58 1.32 9.27
N GLU A 253 17.03 1.15 8.04
CA GLU A 253 15.62 1.33 7.74
C GLU A 253 15.04 0.09 7.06
N GLN A 254 13.77 -0.17 7.34
CA GLN A 254 13.07 -1.30 6.75
C GLN A 254 12.45 -0.99 5.38
N LEU A 255 12.02 0.26 5.18
CA LEU A 255 11.34 0.73 3.98
C LEU A 255 12.19 1.80 3.31
N VAL A 256 12.80 1.47 2.19
CA VAL A 256 13.80 2.30 1.51
C VAL A 256 13.41 2.60 0.08
N ILE A 257 13.57 3.86 -0.33
CA ILE A 257 13.53 4.32 -1.71
C ILE A 257 14.94 4.77 -2.11
N ALA A 258 15.42 4.31 -3.27
CA ALA A 258 16.65 4.78 -3.88
C ALA A 258 16.45 5.01 -5.38
N ASP A 259 17.16 5.94 -5.96
CA ASP A 259 17.15 6.16 -7.39
C ASP A 259 18.28 5.43 -8.11
N PHE A 260 18.08 5.16 -9.41
CA PHE A 260 19.08 4.48 -10.22
C PHE A 260 20.34 5.30 -10.43
N GLY A 261 20.19 6.63 -10.59
CA GLY A 261 21.31 7.53 -10.83
C GLY A 261 22.32 7.53 -9.66
N PHE A 262 21.81 7.61 -8.43
CA PHE A 262 22.62 7.51 -7.23
C PHE A 262 23.44 6.21 -7.21
N LEU A 263 22.80 5.09 -7.47
CA LEU A 263 23.47 3.77 -7.40
C LEU A 263 24.47 3.56 -8.54
N GLU A 264 24.23 4.13 -9.73
CA GLU A 264 25.15 4.08 -10.86
C GLU A 264 26.42 4.87 -10.59
N HIS A 265 26.30 6.03 -9.90
CA HIS A 265 27.44 6.90 -9.59
C HIS A 265 28.21 6.43 -8.36
N SER A 266 27.58 5.63 -7.48
CA SER A 266 28.17 5.22 -6.21
C SER A 266 28.25 3.68 -6.05
N PRO A 267 29.22 2.99 -6.70
CA PRO A 267 29.34 1.53 -6.68
C PRO A 267 29.48 0.93 -5.27
N LYS A 268 30.06 1.68 -4.32
CA LYS A 268 30.16 1.29 -2.91
C LYS A 268 28.78 1.07 -2.31
N TYR A 269 27.89 2.06 -2.48
CA TYR A 269 26.53 1.98 -1.95
C TYR A 269 25.68 0.96 -2.69
N ALA A 270 25.85 0.78 -3.99
CA ALA A 270 25.21 -0.28 -4.74
C ALA A 270 25.57 -1.68 -4.21
N ALA A 271 26.83 -1.91 -3.81
CA ALA A 271 27.26 -3.16 -3.21
C ALA A 271 26.69 -3.37 -1.80
N GLN A 272 26.61 -2.32 -0.98
CA GLN A 272 26.01 -2.35 0.36
C GLN A 272 24.49 -2.59 0.29
N LEU A 273 23.80 -1.96 -0.66
CA LEU A 273 22.39 -2.17 -0.90
C LEU A 273 22.09 -3.62 -1.31
N LEU A 274 22.93 -4.22 -2.17
CA LEU A 274 22.81 -5.63 -2.56
C LEU A 274 23.05 -6.58 -1.38
N ALA A 275 23.89 -6.21 -0.42
CA ALA A 275 24.21 -7.04 0.76
C ALA A 275 23.12 -6.97 1.84
N ALA A 276 22.24 -5.97 1.84
CA ALA A 276 21.18 -5.83 2.83
C ALA A 276 20.06 -6.87 2.62
N PRO A 277 19.44 -7.37 3.72
CA PRO A 277 18.45 -8.46 3.65
C PRO A 277 17.05 -7.94 3.28
N TRP A 278 16.78 -7.76 2.01
CA TRP A 278 15.48 -7.36 1.50
C TRP A 278 14.53 -8.54 1.31
N ASP A 279 13.23 -8.34 1.57
CA ASP A 279 12.19 -9.34 1.30
C ASP A 279 11.46 -9.07 -0.02
N LEU A 280 11.33 -7.77 -0.39
CA LEU A 280 10.60 -7.34 -1.57
C LEU A 280 11.34 -6.22 -2.29
N LEU A 281 11.55 -6.40 -3.58
CA LEU A 281 12.06 -5.41 -4.52
C LEU A 281 10.91 -4.89 -5.37
N VAL A 282 10.80 -3.58 -5.48
CA VAL A 282 9.85 -2.91 -6.40
C VAL A 282 10.65 -2.02 -7.34
N VAL A 283 10.44 -2.17 -8.64
CA VAL A 283 11.13 -1.40 -9.68
C VAL A 283 10.10 -0.73 -10.56
N ASP A 284 10.07 0.60 -10.55
CA ASP A 284 9.19 1.33 -11.45
C ASP A 284 9.90 1.72 -12.74
N GLU A 285 9.09 1.98 -13.77
CA GLU A 285 9.52 2.25 -15.13
C GLU A 285 10.55 1.23 -15.64
N ALA A 286 10.26 -0.05 -15.42
CA ALA A 286 11.13 -1.17 -15.79
C ALA A 286 11.47 -1.21 -17.31
N HIS A 287 10.81 -0.40 -18.14
CA HIS A 287 11.18 -0.24 -19.52
C HIS A 287 12.53 0.48 -19.72
N HIS A 288 13.06 1.16 -18.71
CA HIS A 288 14.43 1.72 -18.73
C HIS A 288 15.52 0.65 -18.51
N LEU A 289 15.16 -0.58 -18.18
CA LEU A 289 16.09 -1.69 -18.04
C LEU A 289 16.40 -2.28 -19.43
N ALA A 290 17.28 -1.63 -20.18
CA ALA A 290 17.65 -2.07 -21.52
C ALA A 290 18.48 -3.37 -21.49
N TRP A 291 18.09 -4.33 -22.32
CA TRP A 291 18.76 -5.60 -22.48
C TRP A 291 18.66 -6.09 -23.93
N SER A 292 19.75 -6.65 -24.41
CA SER A 292 19.78 -7.47 -25.65
C SER A 292 20.72 -8.67 -25.46
N PRO A 293 20.67 -9.67 -26.33
CA PRO A 293 21.60 -10.81 -26.27
C PRO A 293 23.08 -10.38 -26.32
N GLU A 294 23.39 -9.27 -26.97
CA GLU A 294 24.74 -8.77 -27.19
C GLU A 294 25.18 -7.75 -26.12
N ALA A 295 24.23 -7.05 -25.45
CA ALA A 295 24.53 -5.97 -24.53
C ALA A 295 23.51 -5.85 -23.41
N THR A 296 24.01 -5.76 -22.19
CA THR A 296 23.21 -5.57 -20.98
C THR A 296 23.51 -4.21 -20.36
N SER A 297 22.50 -3.39 -20.12
CA SER A 297 22.69 -2.11 -19.45
C SER A 297 23.14 -2.29 -17.98
N PRO A 298 23.92 -1.35 -17.41
CA PRO A 298 24.30 -1.39 -15.99
C PRO A 298 23.09 -1.51 -15.04
N ARG A 299 22.02 -0.78 -15.33
CA ARG A 299 20.73 -0.84 -14.58
C ARG A 299 20.13 -2.23 -14.59
N TYR A 300 20.03 -2.85 -15.76
CA TYR A 300 19.52 -4.21 -15.87
C TYR A 300 20.37 -5.20 -15.08
N ALA A 301 21.70 -5.15 -15.22
CA ALA A 301 22.62 -6.04 -14.53
C ALA A 301 22.55 -5.89 -13.00
N MET A 302 22.33 -4.68 -12.50
CA MET A 302 22.11 -4.43 -11.07
C MET A 302 20.77 -5.04 -10.60
N VAL A 303 19.68 -4.77 -11.31
CA VAL A 303 18.36 -5.31 -10.97
C VAL A 303 18.35 -6.84 -11.10
N GLU A 304 19.05 -7.43 -12.05
CA GLU A 304 19.17 -8.89 -12.19
C GLU A 304 19.81 -9.52 -10.94
N LYS A 305 20.88 -8.90 -10.40
CA LYS A 305 21.52 -9.36 -9.16
C LYS A 305 20.58 -9.25 -7.95
N LEU A 306 19.88 -8.13 -7.84
CA LEU A 306 18.89 -7.91 -6.78
C LEU A 306 17.72 -8.88 -6.89
N ALA A 307 17.16 -9.06 -8.07
CA ALA A 307 16.05 -9.98 -8.33
C ALA A 307 16.42 -11.47 -8.10
N ALA A 308 17.70 -11.81 -8.22
CA ALA A 308 18.21 -13.13 -7.89
C ALA A 308 18.37 -13.34 -6.37
N ALA A 309 18.69 -12.29 -5.62
CA ALA A 309 18.91 -12.35 -4.17
C ALA A 309 17.61 -12.16 -3.37
N ILE A 310 16.68 -11.34 -3.87
CA ILE A 310 15.45 -10.92 -3.17
C ILE A 310 14.30 -11.86 -3.55
N PRO A 311 13.59 -12.44 -2.58
CA PRO A 311 12.50 -13.37 -2.86
C PRO A 311 11.36 -12.76 -3.68
N GLY A 312 10.82 -11.61 -3.27
CA GLY A 312 9.71 -10.92 -3.92
C GLY A 312 10.18 -9.86 -4.90
N VAL A 313 9.57 -9.79 -6.09
CA VAL A 313 9.91 -8.79 -7.12
C VAL A 313 8.64 -8.28 -7.79
N ILE A 314 8.45 -6.96 -7.77
CA ILE A 314 7.38 -6.27 -8.48
C ILE A 314 8.03 -5.33 -9.50
N LEU A 315 7.76 -5.54 -10.77
CA LEU A 315 8.18 -4.64 -11.84
C LEU A 315 6.96 -3.86 -12.35
N LEU A 316 7.11 -2.56 -12.56
CA LEU A 316 6.06 -1.73 -13.13
C LEU A 316 6.53 -1.18 -14.49
N THR A 317 5.63 -1.19 -15.46
CA THR A 317 5.86 -0.56 -16.75
C THR A 317 4.53 -0.20 -17.41
N ALA A 318 4.46 0.91 -18.12
CA ALA A 318 3.27 1.26 -18.89
C ALA A 318 3.22 0.53 -20.23
N THR A 319 4.37 0.10 -20.73
CA THR A 319 4.56 -0.32 -22.12
C THR A 319 5.53 -1.50 -22.20
N PRO A 320 5.06 -2.70 -21.90
CA PRO A 320 5.91 -3.88 -21.83
C PRO A 320 6.57 -4.23 -23.17
N GLU A 321 5.95 -3.88 -24.31
CA GLU A 321 6.41 -4.23 -25.66
C GLU A 321 7.26 -3.14 -26.35
N GLN A 322 7.39 -1.95 -25.78
CA GLN A 322 8.11 -0.83 -26.41
C GLN A 322 9.59 -1.11 -26.75
N LEU A 323 10.23 -2.01 -26.00
CA LEU A 323 11.60 -2.47 -26.30
C LEU A 323 11.63 -3.71 -27.21
N GLY A 324 10.52 -4.03 -27.85
CA GLY A 324 10.37 -5.24 -28.65
C GLY A 324 10.26 -6.51 -27.82
N ARG A 325 10.08 -7.65 -28.51
CA ARG A 325 9.90 -8.97 -27.87
C ARG A 325 11.08 -9.39 -26.97
N SER A 326 12.31 -9.01 -27.33
CA SER A 326 13.50 -9.28 -26.51
C SER A 326 13.52 -8.49 -25.21
N GLY A 327 13.10 -7.22 -25.24
CA GLY A 327 12.96 -6.42 -24.03
C GLY A 327 11.88 -6.95 -23.09
N HIS A 328 10.77 -7.44 -23.60
CA HIS A 328 9.73 -8.09 -22.81
C HIS A 328 10.24 -9.39 -22.17
N PHE A 329 10.91 -10.23 -22.96
CA PHE A 329 11.58 -11.44 -22.45
C PHE A 329 12.52 -11.12 -21.29
N ALA A 330 13.31 -10.07 -21.41
CA ALA A 330 14.28 -9.68 -20.39
C ALA A 330 13.61 -9.36 -19.04
N ARG A 331 12.43 -8.73 -19.01
CA ARG A 331 11.68 -8.45 -17.77
C ARG A 331 11.07 -9.71 -17.17
N LEU A 332 10.53 -10.60 -18.01
CA LEU A 332 10.04 -11.89 -17.56
C LEU A 332 11.18 -12.74 -16.96
N ARG A 333 12.38 -12.65 -17.53
CA ARG A 333 13.59 -13.30 -17.02
C ARG A 333 13.99 -12.80 -15.62
N LEU A 334 13.79 -11.51 -15.31
CA LEU A 334 13.99 -10.99 -13.96
C LEU A 334 13.02 -11.61 -12.95
N LEU A 335 11.81 -11.95 -13.38
CA LEU A 335 10.80 -12.56 -12.52
C LEU A 335 10.97 -14.09 -12.39
N ASP A 336 11.31 -14.77 -13.48
CA ASP A 336 11.50 -16.21 -13.53
C ASP A 336 12.66 -16.57 -14.47
N PRO A 337 13.91 -16.53 -13.97
CA PRO A 337 15.09 -16.83 -14.79
C PRO A 337 15.20 -18.30 -15.22
N GLN A 338 14.52 -19.22 -14.53
CA GLN A 338 14.56 -20.65 -14.88
C GLN A 338 13.73 -20.92 -16.14
N ARG A 339 12.58 -20.28 -16.26
CA ARG A 339 11.71 -20.41 -17.41
C ARG A 339 12.22 -19.58 -18.61
N TYR A 340 12.56 -18.32 -18.37
CA TYR A 340 12.93 -17.36 -19.41
C TYR A 340 14.45 -17.31 -19.60
N HIS A 341 15.05 -18.45 -19.96
CA HIS A 341 16.48 -18.57 -20.21
C HIS A 341 16.82 -18.64 -21.70
N ASP A 342 15.87 -19.06 -22.56
CA ASP A 342 16.00 -19.20 -24.00
C ASP A 342 15.12 -18.20 -24.74
N LEU A 343 15.74 -17.22 -25.41
CA LEU A 343 15.05 -16.19 -26.18
C LEU A 343 14.40 -16.77 -27.45
N ASP A 344 15.11 -17.66 -28.16
CA ASP A 344 14.61 -18.20 -29.42
C ASP A 344 13.39 -19.09 -29.19
N GLY A 345 13.42 -19.93 -28.14
CA GLY A 345 12.28 -20.69 -27.69
C GLY A 345 11.09 -19.82 -27.31
N TYR A 346 11.34 -18.71 -26.58
CA TYR A 346 10.30 -17.74 -26.22
C TYR A 346 9.66 -17.07 -27.43
N LEU A 347 10.47 -16.69 -28.46
CA LEU A 347 9.96 -16.06 -29.68
C LEU A 347 9.10 -17.03 -30.49
N ALA A 348 9.52 -18.32 -30.61
CA ALA A 348 8.76 -19.35 -31.30
C ALA A 348 7.41 -19.65 -30.57
N GLU A 349 7.43 -19.68 -29.24
CA GLU A 349 6.22 -19.82 -28.42
C GLU A 349 5.26 -18.64 -28.61
N ALA A 350 5.78 -17.41 -28.64
CA ALA A 350 4.99 -16.21 -28.81
C ALA A 350 4.18 -16.20 -30.14
N ASP A 351 4.73 -16.75 -31.22
CA ASP A 351 4.03 -16.83 -32.50
C ASP A 351 2.83 -17.80 -32.45
N SER A 352 2.86 -18.84 -31.62
CA SER A 352 1.74 -19.76 -31.44
C SER A 352 0.56 -19.14 -30.69
N TYR A 353 0.80 -18.17 -29.82
CA TYR A 353 -0.27 -17.50 -29.03
C TYR A 353 -1.16 -16.60 -29.87
N GLN A 354 -0.68 -16.08 -30.98
CA GLN A 354 -1.49 -15.23 -31.85
C GLN A 354 -2.72 -15.99 -32.40
N ALA A 355 -2.56 -17.27 -32.74
CA ALA A 355 -3.68 -18.10 -33.18
C ALA A 355 -4.71 -18.33 -32.07
N LEU A 356 -4.26 -18.51 -30.82
CA LEU A 356 -5.13 -18.69 -29.65
C LEU A 356 -5.88 -17.41 -29.27
N SER A 357 -5.27 -16.25 -29.47
CA SER A 357 -5.89 -14.93 -29.25
C SER A 357 -7.12 -14.74 -30.15
N VAL A 358 -6.99 -15.03 -31.44
CA VAL A 358 -8.12 -14.96 -32.39
C VAL A 358 -9.26 -15.92 -32.00
N ILE A 359 -8.92 -17.10 -31.50
CA ILE A 359 -9.93 -18.08 -31.03
C ILE A 359 -10.63 -17.54 -29.77
N ALA A 360 -9.90 -16.93 -28.86
CA ALA A 360 -10.43 -16.34 -27.65
C ALA A 360 -11.44 -15.22 -27.96
N ASP A 361 -11.15 -14.33 -28.89
CA ASP A 361 -12.10 -13.29 -29.34
C ASP A 361 -13.41 -13.88 -29.86
N ARG A 362 -13.30 -14.89 -30.71
CA ARG A 362 -14.50 -15.57 -31.26
C ARG A 362 -15.33 -16.25 -30.17
N LEU A 363 -14.69 -16.86 -29.18
CA LEU A 363 -15.39 -17.43 -28.02
C LEU A 363 -16.13 -16.36 -27.23
N LEU A 364 -15.55 -15.17 -27.11
CA LEU A 364 -16.16 -14.05 -26.40
C LEU A 364 -17.36 -13.48 -27.13
N ASP A 365 -17.24 -13.32 -28.43
CA ASP A 365 -18.29 -12.82 -29.30
C ASP A 365 -19.40 -13.84 -29.54
N GLY A 366 -19.25 -15.06 -29.03
CA GLY A 366 -20.21 -16.16 -29.28
C GLY A 366 -20.23 -16.63 -30.73
N VAL A 367 -19.17 -16.36 -31.49
CA VAL A 367 -19.04 -16.73 -32.89
C VAL A 367 -18.53 -18.17 -33.02
N ALA A 368 -19.17 -18.95 -33.91
CA ALA A 368 -18.77 -20.33 -34.13
C ALA A 368 -17.33 -20.42 -34.66
N LEU A 369 -16.56 -21.34 -34.09
CA LEU A 369 -15.19 -21.65 -34.54
C LEU A 369 -15.22 -22.49 -35.84
N ASP A 370 -14.28 -22.24 -36.73
CA ASP A 370 -14.04 -23.10 -37.88
C ASP A 370 -13.30 -24.39 -37.48
N ASP A 371 -13.18 -25.35 -38.42
CA ASP A 371 -12.61 -26.67 -38.10
C ASP A 371 -11.11 -26.59 -37.74
N ALA A 372 -10.36 -25.64 -38.34
CA ALA A 372 -8.95 -25.43 -38.00
C ALA A 372 -8.79 -24.83 -36.59
N GLN A 373 -9.61 -23.86 -36.25
CA GLN A 373 -9.66 -23.22 -34.93
C GLN A 373 -10.12 -24.21 -33.84
N ARG A 374 -11.11 -25.06 -34.13
CA ARG A 374 -11.51 -26.14 -33.21
C ARG A 374 -10.38 -27.13 -32.97
N HIS A 375 -9.64 -27.51 -34.00
CA HIS A 375 -8.50 -28.39 -33.86
C HIS A 375 -7.37 -27.77 -33.05
N THR A 376 -7.07 -26.51 -33.28
CA THR A 376 -6.08 -25.74 -32.51
C THR A 376 -6.51 -25.64 -31.04
N LEU A 377 -7.78 -25.30 -30.80
CA LEU A 377 -8.32 -25.22 -29.44
C LEU A 377 -8.35 -26.58 -28.73
N ALA A 378 -8.73 -27.64 -29.45
CA ALA A 378 -8.70 -29.00 -28.92
C ALA A 378 -7.29 -29.41 -28.48
N SER A 379 -6.27 -29.09 -29.29
CA SER A 379 -4.87 -29.38 -28.95
C SER A 379 -4.41 -28.55 -27.75
N ALA A 380 -4.91 -27.32 -27.61
CA ALA A 380 -4.56 -26.45 -26.49
C ALA A 380 -5.23 -26.86 -25.15
N VAL A 381 -6.37 -27.55 -25.18
CA VAL A 381 -7.11 -28.03 -24.00
C VAL A 381 -6.99 -29.55 -23.80
N ASP A 382 -6.16 -30.22 -24.57
CA ASP A 382 -5.97 -31.68 -24.49
C ASP A 382 -5.64 -32.14 -23.06
N GLY A 383 -6.18 -33.30 -22.70
CA GLY A 383 -6.00 -33.89 -21.38
C GLY A 383 -7.06 -33.52 -20.33
N ASP A 384 -8.05 -32.69 -20.68
CA ASP A 384 -9.16 -32.34 -19.78
C ASP A 384 -10.51 -32.73 -20.39
N GLU A 385 -11.13 -33.77 -19.83
CA GLU A 385 -12.42 -34.31 -20.34
C GLU A 385 -13.56 -33.28 -20.28
N THR A 386 -13.55 -32.39 -19.26
CA THR A 386 -14.57 -31.36 -19.09
C THR A 386 -14.45 -30.28 -20.15
N LEU A 387 -13.21 -29.82 -20.41
CA LEU A 387 -12.93 -28.82 -21.43
C LEU A 387 -13.16 -29.36 -22.83
N THR A 388 -12.81 -30.64 -23.07
CA THR A 388 -13.11 -31.33 -24.32
C THR A 388 -14.62 -31.38 -24.57
N ALA A 389 -15.44 -31.65 -23.56
CA ALA A 389 -16.89 -31.61 -23.68
C ALA A 389 -17.44 -30.19 -23.98
N TYR A 390 -16.75 -29.13 -23.54
CA TYR A 390 -17.15 -27.76 -23.87
C TYR A 390 -16.91 -27.38 -25.35
N LEU A 391 -15.99 -28.08 -26.03
CA LEU A 391 -15.73 -27.85 -27.47
C LEU A 391 -16.93 -28.20 -28.33
N ASP A 392 -17.79 -29.15 -27.92
CA ASP A 392 -18.97 -29.56 -28.69
C ASP A 392 -20.01 -28.43 -28.84
N ASP A 393 -20.04 -27.49 -27.87
CA ASP A 393 -20.91 -26.31 -27.92
C ASP A 393 -20.21 -25.08 -27.32
N ALA A 394 -19.12 -24.68 -27.97
CA ALA A 394 -18.27 -23.57 -27.51
C ALA A 394 -18.96 -22.20 -27.62
N THR A 395 -20.11 -22.11 -28.28
CA THR A 395 -20.92 -20.87 -28.38
C THR A 395 -21.74 -20.59 -27.13
N LYS A 396 -21.93 -21.57 -26.24
CA LYS A 396 -22.59 -21.33 -24.96
C LYS A 396 -21.72 -20.47 -24.03
N PRO A 397 -22.26 -19.39 -23.45
CA PRO A 397 -21.47 -18.46 -22.62
C PRO A 397 -20.72 -19.10 -21.43
N ALA A 398 -21.25 -20.19 -20.85
CA ALA A 398 -20.59 -20.92 -19.78
C ALA A 398 -19.39 -21.75 -20.28
N HIS A 399 -19.55 -22.43 -21.44
CA HIS A 399 -18.51 -23.23 -22.07
C HIS A 399 -17.39 -22.32 -22.60
N ALA A 400 -17.75 -21.25 -23.32
CA ALA A 400 -16.82 -20.24 -23.80
C ALA A 400 -15.96 -19.66 -22.67
N ARG A 401 -16.57 -19.35 -21.53
CA ARG A 401 -15.85 -18.86 -20.33
C ARG A 401 -14.89 -19.91 -19.77
N GLY A 402 -15.33 -21.16 -19.67
CA GLY A 402 -14.50 -22.27 -19.20
C GLY A 402 -13.27 -22.51 -20.10
N LEU A 403 -13.50 -22.53 -21.44
CA LEU A 403 -12.43 -22.69 -22.43
C LEU A 403 -11.44 -21.52 -22.39
N LEU A 404 -11.93 -20.28 -22.28
CA LEU A 404 -11.10 -19.09 -22.18
C LEU A 404 -10.24 -19.10 -20.92
N ALA A 405 -10.82 -19.43 -19.76
CA ALA A 405 -10.09 -19.54 -18.50
C ALA A 405 -8.97 -20.58 -18.62
N ALA A 406 -9.26 -21.74 -19.22
CA ALA A 406 -8.28 -22.78 -19.44
C ALA A 406 -7.14 -22.36 -20.40
N LEU A 407 -7.46 -21.63 -21.48
CA LEU A 407 -6.46 -21.09 -22.38
C LEU A 407 -5.49 -20.14 -21.67
N ILE A 408 -6.03 -19.25 -20.84
CA ILE A 408 -5.25 -18.29 -20.06
C ILE A 408 -4.35 -19.01 -19.05
N ASP A 409 -4.92 -19.96 -18.32
CA ASP A 409 -4.19 -20.73 -17.30
C ASP A 409 -3.09 -21.61 -17.93
N ARG A 410 -3.32 -22.19 -19.09
CA ARG A 410 -2.39 -23.10 -19.74
C ARG A 410 -1.30 -22.42 -20.55
N HIS A 411 -1.67 -21.33 -21.24
CA HIS A 411 -0.81 -20.72 -22.24
C HIS A 411 -0.44 -19.26 -21.92
N GLY A 412 -1.05 -18.64 -20.89
CA GLY A 412 -0.79 -17.23 -20.57
C GLY A 412 0.45 -17.02 -19.72
N THR A 413 1.10 -15.85 -19.92
CA THR A 413 1.98 -15.23 -18.92
C THR A 413 1.17 -14.64 -17.75
N GLY A 414 -0.15 -14.89 -17.71
CA GLY A 414 -1.11 -14.30 -16.78
C GLY A 414 -0.81 -14.51 -15.31
N ARG A 415 0.11 -15.42 -15.01
CA ARG A 415 0.64 -15.58 -13.65
C ARG A 415 1.78 -14.60 -13.34
N ALA A 416 2.62 -14.26 -14.30
CA ALA A 416 3.75 -13.36 -14.10
C ALA A 416 3.42 -11.91 -14.43
N MET A 417 2.43 -11.65 -15.28
CA MET A 417 2.10 -10.32 -15.77
C MET A 417 0.60 -10.02 -15.64
N PHE A 418 0.30 -8.84 -15.16
CA PHE A 418 -1.04 -8.25 -15.18
C PHE A 418 -1.06 -7.10 -16.17
N ARG A 419 -2.03 -7.11 -17.08
CA ARG A 419 -2.21 -6.05 -18.07
C ARG A 419 -3.68 -5.77 -18.28
N ASN A 420 -4.04 -4.54 -18.03
CA ASN A 420 -5.37 -4.01 -18.30
C ASN A 420 -5.24 -2.87 -19.32
N ARG A 421 -6.26 -2.75 -20.20
CA ARG A 421 -6.40 -1.62 -21.10
C ARG A 421 -7.60 -0.77 -20.73
N ARG A 422 -7.49 0.52 -21.01
CA ARG A 422 -8.57 1.50 -20.80
C ARG A 422 -9.86 1.08 -21.52
N ALA A 423 -9.73 0.61 -22.77
CA ALA A 423 -10.85 0.17 -23.60
C ALA A 423 -11.64 -1.01 -22.99
N GLY A 424 -10.96 -1.90 -22.22
CA GLY A 424 -11.60 -3.06 -21.58
C GLY A 424 -12.26 -2.74 -20.25
N ILE A 425 -11.83 -1.67 -19.55
CA ILE A 425 -12.31 -1.32 -18.22
C ILE A 425 -13.47 -0.33 -18.27
N GLY A 426 -13.42 0.63 -19.20
CA GLY A 426 -14.40 1.72 -19.28
C GLY A 426 -14.27 2.72 -18.13
N GLY A 427 -15.19 3.71 -18.08
CA GLY A 427 -15.23 4.71 -17.01
C GLY A 427 -14.15 5.81 -17.12
N PHE A 428 -13.51 5.93 -18.27
CA PHE A 428 -12.64 7.04 -18.61
C PHE A 428 -13.43 8.16 -19.28
N PRO A 429 -13.00 9.41 -19.10
CA PRO A 429 -13.56 10.54 -19.82
C PRO A 429 -13.14 10.50 -21.29
N THR A 430 -13.89 11.21 -22.14
CA THR A 430 -13.49 11.48 -23.54
C THR A 430 -12.46 12.59 -23.55
N ARG A 431 -11.42 12.46 -24.37
CA ARG A 431 -10.45 13.53 -24.66
C ARG A 431 -10.97 14.38 -25.80
N VAL A 432 -11.07 15.69 -25.58
CA VAL A 432 -11.55 16.66 -26.56
C VAL A 432 -10.44 17.67 -26.84
N PRO A 433 -9.68 17.52 -27.95
CA PRO A 433 -8.67 18.51 -28.33
C PRO A 433 -9.31 19.81 -28.78
N GLU A 434 -8.88 20.95 -28.21
CA GLU A 434 -9.30 22.29 -28.57
C GLU A 434 -8.09 23.09 -29.06
N TRP A 435 -8.06 23.40 -30.34
CA TRP A 435 -6.98 24.11 -30.98
C TRP A 435 -7.14 25.63 -30.83
N HIS A 436 -6.07 26.30 -30.41
CA HIS A 436 -5.93 27.75 -30.33
C HIS A 436 -4.68 28.15 -31.13
N VAL A 437 -4.87 28.27 -32.44
CA VAL A 437 -3.79 28.63 -33.36
C VAL A 437 -3.79 30.15 -33.51
N LEU A 438 -2.68 30.78 -33.12
CA LEU A 438 -2.45 32.21 -33.27
C LEU A 438 -1.77 32.49 -34.61
N ASP A 439 -2.25 33.50 -35.30
CA ASP A 439 -1.74 33.86 -36.62
C ASP A 439 -0.28 34.35 -36.53
N ALA A 440 0.62 33.73 -37.32
CA ALA A 440 2.04 34.06 -37.34
C ALA A 440 2.31 35.53 -37.71
N ASP A 441 1.47 36.12 -38.56
CA ASP A 441 1.64 37.50 -39.03
C ASP A 441 1.33 38.50 -37.92
N THR A 442 0.64 38.10 -36.85
CA THR A 442 0.33 38.95 -35.70
C THR A 442 1.41 38.89 -34.61
N VAL A 443 2.39 38.00 -34.76
CA VAL A 443 3.45 37.78 -33.76
C VAL A 443 4.73 38.50 -34.17
N GLU A 444 5.28 39.30 -33.22
CA GLU A 444 6.56 39.99 -33.44
C GLU A 444 7.70 39.00 -33.71
N GLU A 445 8.63 39.36 -34.59
CA GLU A 445 9.81 38.55 -34.92
C GLU A 445 10.65 38.17 -33.68
N SER A 446 10.74 39.09 -32.69
CA SER A 446 11.41 38.83 -31.43
C SER A 446 10.77 37.70 -30.65
N THR A 447 9.45 37.59 -30.67
CA THR A 447 8.68 36.52 -30.03
C THR A 447 8.84 35.19 -30.79
N ARG A 448 8.84 35.22 -32.12
CA ARG A 448 9.11 34.02 -32.91
C ARG A 448 10.49 33.42 -32.65
N GLN A 449 11.51 34.26 -32.53
CA GLN A 449 12.87 33.83 -32.19
C GLN A 449 12.93 33.29 -30.76
N ALA A 450 12.18 33.87 -29.79
CA ALA A 450 12.08 33.37 -28.45
C ALA A 450 11.40 31.99 -28.39
N LEU A 451 10.32 31.77 -29.15
CA LEU A 451 9.65 30.48 -29.27
C LEU A 451 10.55 29.37 -29.81
N LEU A 452 11.38 29.73 -30.84
CA LEU A 452 12.35 28.79 -31.40
C LEU A 452 13.47 28.47 -30.41
N ALA A 453 13.94 29.47 -29.67
CA ALA A 453 14.93 29.24 -28.59
C ALA A 453 14.37 28.37 -27.47
N GLU A 454 13.08 28.58 -27.07
CA GLU A 454 12.40 27.69 -26.11
C GLU A 454 12.33 26.26 -26.60
N PHE A 455 11.94 26.05 -27.88
CA PHE A 455 11.88 24.73 -28.48
C PHE A 455 13.24 24.03 -28.45
N HIS A 456 14.32 24.72 -28.86
CA HIS A 456 15.67 24.14 -28.79
C HIS A 456 16.09 23.76 -27.35
N ALA A 457 15.76 24.57 -26.38
CA ALA A 457 16.08 24.29 -24.98
C ALA A 457 15.30 23.08 -24.43
N ASP A 458 14.03 22.95 -24.81
CA ASP A 458 13.14 21.89 -24.35
C ASP A 458 13.48 20.51 -24.92
N ILE A 459 13.96 20.43 -26.17
CA ILE A 459 14.31 19.15 -26.81
C ILE A 459 15.70 18.62 -26.44
N GLN A 460 16.58 19.43 -25.85
CA GLN A 460 17.90 18.98 -25.41
C GLN A 460 17.79 18.04 -24.20
N GLN A 461 18.70 17.09 -24.12
CA GLN A 461 18.84 16.19 -22.98
C GLN A 461 20.28 16.24 -22.41
N PRO A 462 20.50 16.72 -21.16
CA PRO A 462 19.47 17.30 -20.26
C PRO A 462 18.95 18.65 -20.77
N PRO A 463 17.73 19.06 -20.35
CA PRO A 463 17.14 20.34 -20.75
C PRO A 463 18.04 21.52 -20.37
N VAL A 464 18.17 22.48 -21.27
CA VAL A 464 18.93 23.70 -21.01
C VAL A 464 18.01 24.75 -20.40
N LEU A 465 18.42 25.32 -19.27
CA LEU A 465 17.70 26.42 -18.64
C LEU A 465 17.95 27.71 -19.41
N ILE A 466 16.89 28.33 -19.88
CA ILE A 466 16.91 29.66 -20.53
C ILE A 466 16.08 30.64 -19.73
N GLU A 467 16.42 31.90 -19.79
CA GLU A 467 15.54 32.96 -19.30
C GLU A 467 14.39 33.17 -20.26
N VAL A 468 13.17 33.10 -19.75
CA VAL A 468 11.95 33.30 -20.54
C VAL A 468 11.18 34.50 -20.00
N ASN A 469 10.52 35.24 -20.91
CA ASN A 469 9.69 36.39 -20.57
C ASN A 469 8.44 36.39 -21.44
N TYR A 470 7.28 36.26 -20.81
CA TYR A 470 5.98 36.19 -21.48
C TYR A 470 5.18 37.51 -21.43
N ALA A 471 5.79 38.63 -21.02
CA ALA A 471 5.08 39.91 -20.90
C ALA A 471 4.39 40.35 -22.21
N ASN A 472 5.01 40.08 -23.37
CA ASN A 472 4.49 40.42 -24.69
C ASN A 472 4.10 39.19 -25.53
N ASP A 473 4.05 38.01 -24.91
CA ASP A 473 3.68 36.78 -25.63
C ASP A 473 2.16 36.74 -25.87
N PRO A 474 1.71 36.65 -27.13
CA PRO A 474 0.29 36.65 -27.48
C PRO A 474 -0.45 35.41 -26.95
N ARG A 475 0.25 34.33 -26.64
CA ARG A 475 -0.35 33.15 -26.01
C ARG A 475 -0.91 33.46 -24.62
N VAL A 476 -0.33 34.44 -23.90
CA VAL A 476 -0.85 34.88 -22.60
C VAL A 476 -2.21 35.57 -22.75
N ASP A 477 -2.37 36.40 -23.77
CA ASP A 477 -3.64 37.06 -24.05
C ASP A 477 -4.73 36.08 -24.49
N ALA A 478 -4.35 35.06 -25.28
CA ALA A 478 -5.23 33.95 -25.63
C ALA A 478 -5.62 33.13 -24.38
N LEU A 479 -4.65 32.85 -23.49
CA LEU A 479 -4.91 32.17 -22.20
C LEU A 479 -5.91 32.96 -21.33
N ILE A 480 -5.75 34.29 -21.19
CA ILE A 480 -6.67 35.13 -20.44
C ILE A 480 -8.07 35.06 -21.05
N SER A 481 -8.17 35.17 -22.38
CA SER A 481 -9.46 35.06 -23.09
C SER A 481 -10.13 33.70 -22.89
N LEU A 482 -9.35 32.63 -22.84
CA LEU A 482 -9.84 31.27 -22.55
C LEU A 482 -10.40 31.20 -21.11
N LEU A 483 -9.68 31.72 -20.13
CA LEU A 483 -10.12 31.75 -18.74
C LEU A 483 -11.40 32.60 -18.56
N GLU A 484 -11.55 33.67 -19.29
CA GLU A 484 -12.77 34.52 -19.28
C GLU A 484 -13.97 33.82 -19.91
N LYS A 485 -13.77 32.99 -20.92
CA LYS A 485 -14.81 32.19 -21.58
C LYS A 485 -15.49 31.19 -20.64
N PHE A 486 -14.74 30.64 -19.67
CA PHE A 486 -15.22 29.64 -18.73
C PHE A 486 -15.02 30.12 -17.26
N PRO A 487 -15.80 31.08 -16.77
CA PRO A 487 -15.53 31.78 -15.51
C PRO A 487 -15.68 30.92 -14.26
N GLN A 488 -16.33 29.76 -14.34
CA GLN A 488 -16.56 28.86 -13.20
C GLN A 488 -15.60 27.67 -13.17
N ASP A 489 -14.88 27.41 -14.27
CA ASP A 489 -14.09 26.20 -14.42
C ASP A 489 -12.66 26.37 -13.90
N LYS A 490 -12.07 25.24 -13.50
CA LYS A 490 -10.69 25.14 -13.04
C LYS A 490 -9.79 24.64 -14.18
N PHE A 491 -8.65 25.27 -14.32
CA PHE A 491 -7.69 24.97 -15.38
C PHE A 491 -6.36 24.48 -14.81
N LEU A 492 -5.84 23.40 -15.39
CA LEU A 492 -4.48 22.93 -15.15
C LEU A 492 -3.61 23.29 -16.35
N LEU A 493 -2.60 24.11 -16.17
CA LEU A 493 -1.62 24.41 -17.20
C LEU A 493 -0.30 23.72 -16.88
N ILE A 494 0.22 22.98 -17.84
CA ILE A 494 1.51 22.27 -17.70
C ILE A 494 2.50 22.81 -18.71
N CYS A 495 3.71 23.12 -18.24
CA CYS A 495 4.84 23.52 -19.05
C CYS A 495 6.13 22.79 -18.63
N ARG A 496 7.20 22.89 -19.42
CA ARG A 496 8.43 22.11 -19.27
C ARG A 496 9.17 22.40 -17.97
N SER A 497 9.25 23.67 -17.51
CA SER A 497 10.19 24.05 -16.47
C SER A 497 9.64 25.03 -15.42
N GLN A 498 10.28 25.08 -14.25
CA GLN A 498 10.00 26.06 -13.22
C GLN A 498 10.15 27.52 -13.72
N ALA A 499 11.16 27.79 -14.57
CA ALA A 499 11.36 29.12 -15.12
C ALA A 499 10.14 29.60 -15.90
N LYS A 500 9.53 28.73 -16.71
CA LYS A 500 8.29 29.02 -17.44
C LYS A 500 7.10 29.26 -16.52
N VAL A 501 6.96 28.47 -15.45
CA VAL A 501 5.91 28.67 -14.43
C VAL A 501 5.99 30.07 -13.81
N LEU A 502 7.19 30.49 -13.38
CA LEU A 502 7.42 31.79 -12.75
C LEU A 502 7.18 32.95 -13.72
N ALA A 503 7.64 32.82 -14.97
CA ALA A 503 7.43 33.84 -16.01
C ALA A 503 5.95 33.99 -16.37
N LEU A 504 5.18 32.87 -16.45
CA LEU A 504 3.74 32.89 -16.67
C LEU A 504 2.99 33.52 -15.50
N GLU A 505 3.34 33.18 -14.26
CA GLU A 505 2.73 33.82 -13.07
C GLU A 505 2.91 35.33 -13.12
N GLU A 506 4.11 35.82 -13.43
CA GLU A 506 4.41 37.25 -13.50
C GLU A 506 3.63 37.92 -14.64
N ALA A 507 3.56 37.30 -15.82
CA ALA A 507 2.79 37.82 -16.94
C ALA A 507 1.30 37.91 -16.64
N LEU A 508 0.72 36.87 -16.04
CA LEU A 508 -0.69 36.83 -15.64
C LEU A 508 -0.99 37.84 -14.52
N ARG A 509 -0.11 37.97 -13.53
CA ARG A 509 -0.24 38.94 -12.44
C ARG A 509 -0.31 40.37 -12.96
N THR A 510 0.42 40.65 -14.04
CA THR A 510 0.51 41.98 -14.64
C THR A 510 -0.69 42.27 -15.53
N LYS A 511 -1.19 41.27 -16.28
CA LYS A 511 -2.22 41.44 -17.30
C LYS A 511 -3.65 41.08 -16.82
N SER A 512 -3.81 40.31 -15.75
CA SER A 512 -5.10 39.81 -15.31
C SER A 512 -5.24 39.81 -13.78
N GLY A 513 -6.51 39.73 -13.30
CA GLY A 513 -6.84 39.54 -11.88
C GLY A 513 -7.18 38.07 -11.53
N VAL A 514 -6.84 37.12 -12.36
CA VAL A 514 -7.17 35.71 -12.16
C VAL A 514 -6.38 35.14 -10.99
N GLY A 515 -7.06 34.46 -10.08
CA GLY A 515 -6.41 33.73 -9.00
C GLY A 515 -5.58 32.55 -9.56
N VAL A 516 -4.27 32.60 -9.32
CA VAL A 516 -3.29 31.60 -9.81
C VAL A 516 -2.65 30.89 -8.63
N ALA A 517 -2.53 29.58 -8.72
CA ALA A 517 -1.69 28.77 -7.87
C ALA A 517 -0.54 28.18 -8.69
N ARG A 518 0.57 27.81 -8.06
CA ARG A 518 1.75 27.28 -8.76
C ARG A 518 2.27 26.02 -8.12
N PHE A 519 2.83 25.16 -8.98
CA PHE A 519 3.36 23.86 -8.61
C PHE A 519 4.65 23.59 -9.40
N HIS A 520 5.80 23.63 -8.73
CA HIS A 520 7.09 23.36 -9.35
C HIS A 520 8.07 22.76 -8.33
N GLU A 521 9.17 22.23 -8.80
CA GLU A 521 10.20 21.53 -8.01
C GLU A 521 10.81 22.38 -6.89
N GLY A 522 10.95 23.69 -7.07
CA GLY A 522 11.49 24.61 -6.07
C GLY A 522 10.58 24.87 -4.87
N LEU A 523 9.33 24.34 -4.85
CA LEU A 523 8.40 24.50 -3.73
C LEU A 523 8.52 23.35 -2.75
N GLY A 524 8.63 23.64 -1.45
CA GLY A 524 8.52 22.63 -0.39
C GLY A 524 7.13 21.98 -0.33
N ILE A 525 7.06 20.80 0.31
CA ILE A 525 5.81 20.00 0.41
C ILE A 525 4.64 20.80 0.95
N ILE A 526 4.84 21.53 2.05
CA ILE A 526 3.79 22.33 2.72
C ILE A 526 3.25 23.41 1.78
N GLN A 527 4.11 24.02 0.97
CA GLN A 527 3.67 25.03 0.01
C GLN A 527 2.90 24.43 -1.14
N ARG A 528 3.35 23.27 -1.65
CA ARG A 528 2.59 22.52 -2.67
C ARG A 528 1.22 22.13 -2.15
N ASP A 529 1.11 21.67 -0.89
CA ASP A 529 -0.16 21.32 -0.26
C ASP A 529 -1.10 22.52 -0.14
N ARG A 530 -0.60 23.67 0.29
CA ARG A 530 -1.39 24.90 0.39
C ARG A 530 -1.90 25.34 -0.98
N ASN A 531 -1.04 25.29 -2.00
CA ASN A 531 -1.41 25.68 -3.36
C ASN A 531 -2.43 24.70 -3.97
N ALA A 532 -2.29 23.39 -3.74
CA ALA A 532 -3.28 22.40 -4.17
C ALA A 532 -4.63 22.60 -3.45
N ALA A 533 -4.60 22.81 -2.13
CA ALA A 533 -5.82 23.09 -1.36
C ALA A 533 -6.50 24.38 -1.82
N TYR A 534 -5.72 25.43 -2.09
CA TYR A 534 -6.24 26.69 -2.64
C TYR A 534 -6.85 26.50 -4.03
N PHE A 535 -6.24 25.70 -4.90
CA PHE A 535 -6.79 25.36 -6.20
C PHE A 535 -8.06 24.50 -6.10
N ALA A 536 -8.15 23.60 -5.12
CA ALA A 536 -9.33 22.74 -4.92
C ALA A 536 -10.56 23.49 -4.35
N GLN A 537 -10.36 24.63 -3.66
CA GLN A 537 -11.48 25.39 -3.10
C GLN A 537 -12.32 26.04 -4.20
N PRO A 538 -13.66 26.07 -4.11
CA PRO A 538 -14.53 26.69 -5.11
C PRO A 538 -14.14 28.16 -5.37
N ASP A 539 -13.89 28.93 -4.31
CA ASP A 539 -13.50 30.35 -4.39
C ASP A 539 -11.97 30.55 -4.46
N GLY A 540 -11.20 29.49 -4.62
CA GLY A 540 -9.75 29.52 -4.69
C GLY A 540 -9.20 29.81 -6.09
N ALA A 541 -7.93 29.45 -6.31
CA ALA A 541 -7.28 29.64 -7.62
C ALA A 541 -8.09 28.98 -8.74
N ARG A 542 -8.21 29.69 -9.86
CA ARG A 542 -8.84 29.17 -11.07
C ARG A 542 -7.86 28.50 -12.02
N LEU A 543 -6.61 28.88 -11.94
CA LEU A 543 -5.53 28.32 -12.76
C LEU A 543 -4.43 27.77 -11.86
N LEU A 544 -4.03 26.54 -12.12
CA LEU A 544 -2.84 25.95 -11.51
C LEU A 544 -1.75 25.84 -12.58
N LEU A 545 -0.64 26.57 -12.37
CA LEU A 545 0.54 26.50 -13.23
C LEU A 545 1.47 25.42 -12.71
N CYS A 546 1.77 24.42 -13.54
CA CYS A 546 2.63 23.29 -13.18
C CYS A 546 3.85 23.20 -14.08
N SER A 547 5.02 22.95 -13.48
CA SER A 547 6.15 22.37 -14.22
C SER A 547 5.94 20.88 -14.46
N GLU A 548 6.73 20.26 -15.33
CA GLU A 548 6.72 18.82 -15.59
C GLU A 548 6.77 18.01 -14.29
N ILE A 549 7.81 18.22 -13.51
CA ILE A 549 8.05 17.55 -12.23
C ILE A 549 7.02 17.99 -11.17
N GLY A 550 6.64 19.25 -11.16
CA GLY A 550 5.70 19.79 -10.19
C GLY A 550 4.30 19.17 -10.28
N SER A 551 3.85 18.74 -11.46
CA SER A 551 2.53 18.16 -11.66
C SER A 551 2.37 16.74 -11.13
N GLU A 552 3.45 16.04 -10.78
CA GLU A 552 3.44 14.64 -10.40
C GLU A 552 2.81 14.39 -9.01
N GLY A 553 2.19 13.22 -8.84
CA GLY A 553 1.72 12.72 -7.54
C GLY A 553 0.41 13.30 -7.01
N ARG A 554 -0.34 14.09 -7.77
CA ARG A 554 -1.59 14.71 -7.31
C ARG A 554 -2.79 14.32 -8.14
N ASN A 555 -3.96 14.31 -7.47
CA ASN A 555 -5.25 14.11 -8.11
C ASN A 555 -5.95 15.46 -8.29
N PHE A 556 -6.19 15.83 -9.56
CA PHE A 556 -6.89 17.05 -9.93
C PHE A 556 -8.21 16.74 -10.66
N GLN A 557 -8.87 15.61 -10.38
CA GLN A 557 -10.09 15.17 -11.06
C GLN A 557 -11.27 16.15 -10.97
N PHE A 558 -11.22 17.13 -10.07
CA PHE A 558 -12.19 18.23 -10.03
C PHE A 558 -11.98 19.28 -11.15
N ALA A 559 -10.84 19.24 -11.85
CA ALA A 559 -10.58 20.04 -13.04
C ALA A 559 -10.72 19.14 -14.29
N HIS A 560 -11.18 19.71 -15.40
CA HIS A 560 -11.37 19.01 -16.66
C HIS A 560 -10.84 19.79 -17.87
N HIS A 561 -10.19 20.92 -17.65
CA HIS A 561 -9.49 21.71 -18.64
C HIS A 561 -7.97 21.59 -18.45
N LEU A 562 -7.28 21.02 -19.43
CA LEU A 562 -5.82 20.91 -19.49
C LEU A 562 -5.29 21.88 -20.55
N ILE A 563 -4.35 22.74 -20.19
CA ILE A 563 -3.65 23.62 -21.12
C ILE A 563 -2.23 23.13 -21.28
N LEU A 564 -1.86 22.81 -22.50
CA LEU A 564 -0.49 22.45 -22.88
C LEU A 564 0.21 23.71 -23.37
N TRP A 565 1.05 24.32 -22.53
CA TRP A 565 1.79 25.54 -22.88
C TRP A 565 2.90 25.30 -23.88
N ASP A 566 3.57 24.18 -23.73
CA ASP A 566 4.53 23.59 -24.65
C ASP A 566 4.26 22.11 -24.82
N LEU A 567 4.70 21.53 -25.94
CA LEU A 567 4.59 20.09 -26.19
C LEU A 567 5.98 19.46 -26.08
N PRO A 568 6.11 18.37 -25.31
CA PRO A 568 7.35 17.60 -25.28
C PRO A 568 7.55 16.87 -26.61
N LEU A 569 8.80 16.57 -26.97
CA LEU A 569 9.09 15.71 -28.11
C LEU A 569 8.76 14.24 -27.82
N ASP A 570 8.80 13.84 -26.53
CA ASP A 570 8.52 12.49 -26.07
C ASP A 570 7.02 12.27 -25.85
N PRO A 571 6.36 11.35 -26.58
CA PRO A 571 4.94 11.04 -26.43
C PRO A 571 4.57 10.53 -25.03
N ASP A 572 5.48 9.87 -24.32
CA ASP A 572 5.20 9.38 -22.97
C ASP A 572 5.05 10.54 -21.98
N LEU A 573 5.84 11.60 -22.12
CA LEU A 573 5.68 12.81 -21.32
C LEU A 573 4.35 13.52 -21.63
N LEU A 574 3.93 13.56 -22.90
CA LEU A 574 2.62 14.10 -23.26
C LEU A 574 1.50 13.27 -22.61
N GLU A 575 1.59 11.96 -22.69
CA GLU A 575 0.60 11.05 -22.07
C GLU A 575 0.57 11.20 -20.54
N GLN A 576 1.71 11.38 -19.89
CA GLN A 576 1.78 11.68 -18.48
C GLN A 576 1.10 13.00 -18.12
N ARG A 577 1.26 14.06 -18.92
CA ARG A 577 0.59 15.34 -18.74
C ARG A 577 -0.93 15.19 -18.85
N ILE A 578 -1.42 14.55 -19.90
CA ILE A 578 -2.85 14.29 -20.09
C ILE A 578 -3.39 13.42 -18.96
N GLY A 579 -2.64 12.40 -18.55
CA GLY A 579 -2.96 11.48 -17.47
C GLY A 579 -3.12 12.12 -16.10
N ARG A 580 -2.79 13.41 -15.91
CA ARG A 580 -3.10 14.15 -14.67
C ARG A 580 -4.60 14.34 -14.47
N LEU A 581 -5.35 14.53 -15.54
CA LEU A 581 -6.80 14.68 -15.54
C LEU A 581 -7.53 13.44 -16.05
N ASP A 582 -6.94 12.73 -16.99
CA ASP A 582 -7.49 11.56 -17.66
C ASP A 582 -7.32 10.29 -16.84
N ARG A 583 -8.20 10.14 -15.86
CA ARG A 583 -8.17 9.04 -14.88
C ARG A 583 -9.56 8.44 -14.69
N ILE A 584 -9.60 7.20 -14.24
CA ILE A 584 -10.84 6.52 -13.85
C ILE A 584 -11.55 7.35 -12.77
N GLY A 585 -12.86 7.56 -12.97
CA GLY A 585 -13.71 8.32 -12.05
C GLY A 585 -13.82 9.80 -12.36
N GLN A 586 -13.16 10.30 -13.39
CA GLN A 586 -13.42 11.64 -13.93
C GLN A 586 -14.84 11.68 -14.53
N GLN A 587 -15.63 12.66 -14.11
CA GLN A 587 -17.05 12.76 -14.48
C GLN A 587 -17.31 13.62 -15.72
N HIS A 588 -16.30 14.39 -16.15
CA HIS A 588 -16.39 15.33 -17.28
C HIS A 588 -15.41 14.95 -18.37
N ASP A 589 -15.77 15.23 -19.62
CA ASP A 589 -14.84 15.14 -20.73
C ASP A 589 -13.65 16.06 -20.50
N ILE A 590 -12.46 15.65 -20.93
CA ILE A 590 -11.25 16.43 -20.73
C ILE A 590 -10.99 17.28 -21.96
N HIS A 591 -11.07 18.59 -21.77
CA HIS A 591 -10.75 19.58 -22.78
C HIS A 591 -9.25 19.87 -22.80
N ILE A 592 -8.56 19.44 -23.87
CA ILE A 592 -7.12 19.62 -24.03
C ILE A 592 -6.89 20.83 -24.92
N HIS A 593 -6.51 21.97 -24.32
CA HIS A 593 -6.26 23.22 -25.01
C HIS A 593 -4.81 23.26 -25.50
N ILE A 594 -4.65 23.34 -26.82
CA ILE A 594 -3.37 23.37 -27.52
C ILE A 594 -3.14 24.78 -28.00
N LEU A 595 -2.29 25.55 -27.29
CA LEU A 595 -1.99 26.94 -27.61
C LEU A 595 -0.71 27.02 -28.41
N VAL A 596 -0.80 27.26 -29.72
CA VAL A 596 0.33 27.33 -30.61
C VAL A 596 0.29 28.54 -31.50
N VAL A 597 1.43 29.05 -31.92
CA VAL A 597 1.58 30.03 -32.97
C VAL A 597 1.74 29.29 -34.29
N ALA A 598 0.99 29.69 -35.32
CA ALA A 598 1.14 29.12 -36.65
C ALA A 598 2.60 29.20 -37.08
N ASP A 599 3.05 28.26 -37.92
CA ASP A 599 4.39 28.16 -38.45
C ASP A 599 5.53 28.14 -37.41
N SER A 600 5.21 27.78 -36.17
CA SER A 600 6.20 27.55 -35.14
C SER A 600 6.59 26.07 -35.04
N ALA A 601 7.74 25.79 -34.41
CA ALA A 601 8.16 24.41 -34.16
C ALA A 601 7.14 23.64 -33.28
N GLN A 602 6.48 24.31 -32.32
CA GLN A 602 5.42 23.74 -31.52
C GLN A 602 4.15 23.41 -32.34
N HIS A 603 3.86 24.18 -33.39
CA HIS A 603 2.76 23.87 -34.31
C HIS A 603 3.01 22.57 -35.08
N VAL A 604 4.24 22.38 -35.58
CA VAL A 604 4.65 21.11 -36.24
C VAL A 604 4.51 19.91 -35.31
N LEU A 605 4.95 20.03 -34.02
CA LEU A 605 4.75 18.99 -33.01
C LEU A 605 3.28 18.71 -32.76
N ALA A 606 2.47 19.75 -32.64
CA ALA A 606 1.04 19.62 -32.40
C ALA A 606 0.34 18.86 -33.51
N ARG A 607 0.68 19.19 -34.79
CA ARG A 607 0.18 18.45 -35.97
C ARG A 607 0.64 17.00 -35.98
N TRP A 608 1.89 16.72 -35.60
CA TRP A 608 2.38 15.37 -35.52
C TRP A 608 1.62 14.54 -34.49
N TYR A 609 1.35 15.12 -33.31
CA TYR A 609 0.56 14.46 -32.26
C TYR A 609 -0.89 14.24 -32.67
N ASP A 610 -1.52 15.20 -33.35
CA ASP A 610 -2.93 15.10 -33.74
C ASP A 610 -3.12 14.23 -35.00
N GLU A 611 -2.37 14.52 -36.07
CA GLU A 611 -2.58 13.91 -37.39
C GLU A 611 -1.78 12.62 -37.59
N GLY A 612 -0.61 12.48 -36.94
CA GLY A 612 0.28 11.33 -37.10
C GLY A 612 0.03 10.23 -36.07
N VAL A 613 -0.17 10.61 -34.80
CA VAL A 613 -0.20 9.71 -33.65
C VAL A 613 -1.57 9.61 -32.99
N ASP A 614 -2.48 10.57 -33.24
CA ASP A 614 -3.80 10.73 -32.57
C ASP A 614 -3.73 10.82 -31.03
N ALA A 615 -2.62 11.36 -30.50
CA ALA A 615 -2.30 11.33 -29.08
C ALA A 615 -3.22 12.22 -28.20
N PHE A 616 -3.88 13.21 -28.80
CA PHE A 616 -4.81 14.05 -28.06
C PHE A 616 -6.19 13.40 -27.85
N ARG A 617 -6.53 12.33 -28.59
CA ARG A 617 -7.80 11.61 -28.46
C ARG A 617 -7.65 10.23 -27.84
N ALA A 618 -6.51 9.58 -28.10
CA ALA A 618 -6.22 8.24 -27.60
C ALA A 618 -4.81 8.15 -27.02
N SER A 619 -4.57 7.21 -26.13
CA SER A 619 -3.23 6.94 -25.59
C SER A 619 -2.45 6.07 -26.57
N PRO A 620 -1.34 6.56 -27.15
CA PRO A 620 -0.57 5.80 -28.14
C PRO A 620 0.34 4.78 -27.47
N ALA A 621 0.03 3.49 -27.58
CA ALA A 621 0.85 2.42 -27.02
C ALA A 621 2.23 2.25 -27.71
N ASP A 622 2.40 2.81 -28.91
CA ASP A 622 3.59 2.73 -29.75
C ASP A 622 4.40 4.04 -29.83
N GLY A 623 4.05 5.03 -29.02
CA GLY A 623 4.61 6.38 -29.07
C GLY A 623 6.14 6.43 -29.07
N ARG A 624 6.81 5.62 -28.27
CA ARG A 624 8.29 5.56 -28.25
C ARG A 624 8.91 5.00 -29.51
N GLU A 625 8.30 3.99 -30.12
CA GLU A 625 8.82 3.43 -31.37
C GLU A 625 8.64 4.44 -32.50
N LEU A 626 7.53 5.18 -32.50
CA LEU A 626 7.34 6.29 -33.44
C LEU A 626 8.37 7.41 -33.22
N LEU A 627 8.65 7.76 -31.95
CA LEU A 627 9.70 8.73 -31.62
C LEU A 627 11.09 8.25 -32.08
N ARG A 628 11.41 6.97 -31.89
CA ARG A 628 12.68 6.40 -32.34
C ARG A 628 12.85 6.47 -33.83
N ARG A 629 11.77 6.25 -34.61
CA ARG A 629 11.79 6.30 -36.09
C ARG A 629 11.77 7.72 -36.60
N TYR A 630 10.90 8.55 -36.07
CA TYR A 630 10.55 9.83 -36.68
C TYR A 630 11.01 11.04 -35.84
N GLY A 631 11.46 10.87 -34.61
CA GLY A 631 11.78 11.97 -33.72
C GLY A 631 12.89 12.89 -34.21
N SER A 632 13.96 12.36 -34.77
CA SER A 632 15.05 13.19 -35.35
C SER A 632 14.60 13.94 -36.61
N PRO A 633 13.97 13.31 -37.60
CA PRO A 633 13.38 14.02 -38.77
C PRO A 633 12.34 15.06 -38.35
N LEU A 634 11.48 14.73 -37.37
CA LEU A 634 10.46 15.65 -36.83
C LEU A 634 11.06 16.90 -36.21
N ALA A 635 12.06 16.73 -35.33
CA ALA A 635 12.74 17.86 -34.68
C ALA A 635 13.45 18.76 -35.70
N GLN A 636 14.07 18.18 -36.72
CA GLN A 636 14.71 18.93 -37.81
C GLN A 636 13.67 19.70 -38.63
N LEU A 637 12.58 19.07 -39.06
CA LEU A 637 11.52 19.73 -39.81
C LEU A 637 10.84 20.84 -39.02
N ALA A 638 10.66 20.64 -37.70
CA ALA A 638 10.10 21.65 -36.81
C ALA A 638 11.01 22.89 -36.72
N ASP A 639 12.33 22.71 -36.63
CA ASP A 639 13.29 23.79 -36.65
C ASP A 639 13.32 24.55 -37.97
N GLU A 640 13.36 23.85 -39.11
CA GLU A 640 13.38 24.41 -40.47
C GLU A 640 12.10 25.17 -40.79
N HIS A 641 10.95 24.61 -40.41
CA HIS A 641 9.63 25.23 -40.57
C HIS A 641 9.52 26.55 -39.76
N ALA A 642 9.98 26.56 -38.53
CA ALA A 642 9.98 27.76 -37.67
C ALA A 642 10.91 28.87 -38.19
N ARG A 643 11.85 28.58 -39.10
CA ARG A 643 12.72 29.56 -39.74
C ARG A 643 12.15 30.12 -41.05
N GLY A 644 10.92 29.72 -41.45
CA GLY A 644 10.21 30.27 -42.62
C GLY A 644 10.58 29.62 -43.93
N ASP A 645 10.87 28.31 -43.96
CA ASP A 645 11.12 27.57 -45.21
C ASP A 645 9.82 26.95 -45.75
N ASP A 646 9.06 27.70 -46.54
CA ASP A 646 7.74 27.33 -47.09
C ASP A 646 7.78 26.08 -48.00
N GLN A 647 8.95 25.60 -48.42
CA GLN A 647 9.04 24.38 -49.24
C GLN A 647 8.87 23.09 -48.45
N ARG A 648 8.82 23.17 -47.11
CA ARG A 648 8.81 22.04 -46.19
C ARG A 648 7.42 21.51 -45.83
N ASP A 649 6.36 22.20 -46.16
CA ASP A 649 4.98 21.73 -45.90
C ASP A 649 4.71 20.36 -46.53
N GLN A 650 5.18 20.10 -47.72
CA GLN A 650 5.03 18.80 -48.36
C GLN A 650 5.83 17.70 -47.67
N GLU A 651 7.04 18.02 -47.14
CA GLU A 651 7.86 17.05 -46.41
C GLU A 651 7.21 16.73 -45.04
N LEU A 652 6.61 17.72 -44.38
CA LEU A 652 5.83 17.52 -43.17
C LEU A 652 4.60 16.62 -43.42
N ASP A 653 3.83 16.90 -44.48
CA ASP A 653 2.66 16.09 -44.83
C ASP A 653 3.04 14.62 -45.14
N VAL A 654 4.19 14.39 -45.78
CA VAL A 654 4.73 13.05 -46.01
C VAL A 654 5.08 12.38 -44.66
N LEU A 655 5.79 13.07 -43.77
CA LEU A 655 6.16 12.55 -42.46
C LEU A 655 4.92 12.19 -41.62
N LEU A 656 3.90 13.04 -41.67
CA LEU A 656 2.62 12.79 -40.95
C LEU A 656 1.91 11.54 -41.49
N ALA A 657 1.86 11.39 -42.82
CA ALA A 657 1.25 10.23 -43.47
C ALA A 657 2.02 8.92 -43.17
N GLU A 658 3.34 8.96 -43.21
CA GLU A 658 4.19 7.82 -42.87
C GLU A 658 4.05 7.44 -41.38
N THR A 659 4.02 8.43 -40.49
CA THR A 659 3.81 8.21 -39.05
C THR A 659 2.46 7.56 -38.81
N ARG A 660 1.38 8.07 -39.42
CA ARG A 660 0.02 7.51 -39.29
C ARG A 660 -0.04 6.07 -39.78
N SER A 661 0.52 5.78 -40.95
CA SER A 661 0.55 4.42 -41.48
C SER A 661 1.31 3.46 -40.55
N SER A 662 2.44 3.90 -40.00
CA SER A 662 3.21 3.12 -39.05
C SER A 662 2.44 2.90 -37.74
N HIS A 663 1.76 3.93 -37.26
CA HIS A 663 0.91 3.84 -36.04
C HIS A 663 -0.22 2.83 -36.23
N GLU A 664 -0.96 2.89 -37.34
CA GLU A 664 -2.04 1.95 -37.67
C GLU A 664 -1.53 0.50 -37.73
N GLN A 665 -0.39 0.26 -38.38
CA GLN A 665 0.22 -1.06 -38.47
C GLN A 665 0.65 -1.60 -37.12
N MET A 666 1.28 -0.77 -36.29
CA MET A 666 1.69 -1.17 -34.92
C MET A 666 0.51 -1.39 -34.02
N ALA A 667 -0.50 -0.54 -34.08
CA ALA A 667 -1.73 -0.70 -33.31
C ALA A 667 -2.44 -2.03 -33.64
N GLU A 668 -2.42 -2.46 -34.91
CA GLU A 668 -2.97 -3.77 -35.27
C GLU A 668 -2.12 -4.93 -34.75
N LEU A 669 -0.79 -4.82 -34.84
CA LEU A 669 0.12 -5.83 -34.26
C LEU A 669 -0.05 -5.97 -32.75
N ILE A 670 -0.24 -4.86 -32.04
CA ILE A 670 -0.47 -4.84 -30.59
C ILE A 670 -1.84 -5.46 -30.25
N ARG A 671 -2.88 -5.19 -31.05
CA ARG A 671 -4.23 -5.78 -30.86
C ARG A 671 -4.25 -7.28 -31.10
N SER A 672 -3.48 -7.79 -32.03
CA SER A 672 -3.40 -9.22 -32.35
C SER A 672 -2.36 -9.99 -31.55
N GLY A 673 -1.65 -9.34 -30.63
CA GLY A 673 -0.53 -9.91 -29.88
C GLY A 673 -0.94 -10.83 -28.71
N ARG A 674 0.06 -11.47 -28.08
CA ARG A 674 -0.06 -12.40 -26.93
C ARG A 674 -0.77 -11.75 -25.73
N ASP A 675 -0.55 -10.48 -25.53
CA ASP A 675 -1.09 -9.74 -24.37
C ASP A 675 -2.61 -9.58 -24.43
N HIS A 676 -3.20 -9.75 -25.61
CA HIS A 676 -4.64 -9.71 -25.78
C HIS A 676 -5.36 -10.83 -24.99
N LEU A 677 -4.77 -12.02 -24.87
CA LEU A 677 -5.32 -13.07 -23.99
C LEU A 677 -5.33 -12.66 -22.52
N LEU A 678 -4.33 -11.89 -22.07
CA LEU A 678 -4.25 -11.37 -20.71
C LEU A 678 -5.29 -10.29 -20.44
N GLU A 679 -5.54 -9.44 -21.41
CA GLU A 679 -6.56 -8.40 -21.36
C GLU A 679 -7.96 -8.99 -21.25
N LEU A 680 -8.21 -10.07 -22.01
CA LEU A 680 -9.45 -10.83 -21.94
C LEU A 680 -9.65 -11.51 -20.57
N ALA A 681 -8.55 -11.92 -19.93
CA ALA A 681 -8.58 -12.42 -18.55
C ALA A 681 -8.95 -11.33 -17.54
N ALA A 682 -8.47 -10.12 -17.81
CA ALA A 682 -8.65 -8.98 -16.92
C ALA A 682 -10.11 -8.51 -16.81
N SER A 683 -10.92 -8.70 -17.84
CA SER A 683 -12.29 -8.18 -17.91
C SER A 683 -13.34 -8.97 -17.12
N ARG A 684 -12.98 -10.11 -16.47
CA ARG A 684 -13.98 -11.04 -15.96
C ARG A 684 -13.56 -11.73 -14.67
N ASP A 685 -13.68 -11.09 -13.48
CA ASP A 685 -13.36 -11.89 -12.29
C ASP A 685 -14.10 -11.66 -10.99
N LEU A 686 -14.35 -12.81 -10.34
CA LEU A 686 -14.97 -13.01 -9.04
C LEU A 686 -14.06 -12.62 -7.84
N HIS A 687 -12.74 -12.52 -8.02
CA HIS A 687 -11.80 -12.27 -6.91
C HIS A 687 -11.82 -10.83 -6.38
N ALA A 688 -12.27 -9.87 -7.19
CA ALA A 688 -12.50 -8.51 -6.71
C ALA A 688 -13.71 -8.42 -5.79
N ASP A 689 -14.69 -9.32 -5.96
CA ASP A 689 -15.96 -9.29 -5.21
C ASP A 689 -15.76 -9.53 -3.72
N ASP A 690 -14.84 -10.42 -3.33
CA ASP A 690 -14.56 -10.70 -1.91
C ASP A 690 -13.95 -9.49 -1.21
N LEU A 691 -12.99 -8.82 -1.87
CA LEU A 691 -12.40 -7.58 -1.35
C LEU A 691 -13.43 -6.45 -1.31
N LEU A 692 -14.21 -6.25 -2.37
CA LEU A 692 -15.25 -5.24 -2.42
C LEU A 692 -16.31 -5.45 -1.33
N GLN A 693 -16.73 -6.70 -1.10
CA GLN A 693 -17.65 -7.04 -0.02
C GLN A 693 -17.04 -6.82 1.36
N ALA A 694 -15.74 -7.11 1.53
CA ALA A 694 -15.04 -6.84 2.78
C ALA A 694 -14.99 -5.34 3.08
N PHE A 695 -14.61 -4.51 2.10
CA PHE A 695 -14.64 -3.05 2.23
C PHE A 695 -16.05 -2.53 2.50
N ALA A 696 -17.07 -3.03 1.79
CA ALA A 696 -18.45 -2.61 1.99
C ALA A 696 -18.96 -2.96 3.39
N ARG A 697 -18.53 -4.07 3.98
CA ARG A 697 -18.85 -4.44 5.38
C ARG A 697 -18.15 -3.50 6.35
N GLU A 698 -16.86 -3.24 6.14
CA GLU A 698 -16.10 -2.30 6.97
C GLU A 698 -16.68 -0.89 6.91
N ASP A 699 -16.94 -0.37 5.71
CA ASP A 699 -17.42 1.01 5.54
C ASP A 699 -18.84 1.21 6.11
N ARG A 700 -19.62 0.14 6.30
CA ARG A 700 -20.99 0.17 6.85
C ARG A 700 -21.08 -0.18 8.33
N ASP A 701 -19.98 -0.52 9.01
CA ASP A 701 -20.02 -0.89 10.43
C ASP A 701 -20.24 0.34 11.33
N PRO A 702 -21.45 0.56 11.88
CA PRO A 702 -21.74 1.73 12.69
C PRO A 702 -21.08 1.68 14.09
N GLY A 703 -20.70 0.48 14.56
CA GLY A 703 -20.08 0.29 15.87
C GLY A 703 -18.59 0.61 15.88
N ARG A 704 -17.94 0.55 14.72
CA ARG A 704 -16.49 0.78 14.59
C ARG A 704 -16.10 2.19 14.99
N ASP A 705 -16.80 3.20 14.48
CA ASP A 705 -16.44 4.61 14.69
C ASP A 705 -16.55 4.98 16.18
N GLY A 706 -17.63 4.56 16.82
CA GLY A 706 -17.80 4.74 18.25
C GLY A 706 -16.77 3.96 19.08
N PHE A 707 -16.35 2.78 18.63
CA PHE A 707 -15.27 2.03 19.29
C PHE A 707 -13.93 2.78 19.18
N ILE A 708 -13.56 3.26 17.99
CA ILE A 708 -12.31 4.00 17.78
C ILE A 708 -12.29 5.27 18.65
N GLN A 709 -13.39 6.01 18.72
CA GLN A 709 -13.48 7.19 19.58
C GLN A 709 -13.25 6.84 21.04
N ARG A 710 -13.93 5.82 21.57
CA ARG A 710 -13.73 5.37 22.97
C ARG A 710 -12.30 4.89 23.23
N LEU A 711 -11.68 4.24 22.24
CA LEU A 711 -10.28 3.81 22.33
C LEU A 711 -9.33 5.01 22.44
N LEU A 712 -9.50 6.03 21.60
CA LEU A 712 -8.70 7.24 21.63
C LEU A 712 -8.94 8.06 22.92
N GLU A 713 -10.19 8.16 23.38
CA GLU A 713 -10.54 8.80 24.66
C GLU A 713 -9.85 8.13 25.86
N ALA A 714 -9.68 6.79 25.82
CA ALA A 714 -8.97 6.07 26.89
C ALA A 714 -7.48 6.49 27.00
N PHE A 715 -6.91 7.06 25.94
CA PHE A 715 -5.56 7.65 25.93
C PHE A 715 -5.56 9.16 26.13
N GLY A 716 -6.71 9.79 26.36
CA GLY A 716 -6.84 11.24 26.59
C GLY A 716 -6.87 12.05 25.30
N ILE A 717 -7.20 11.41 24.16
CA ILE A 717 -7.41 12.11 22.89
C ILE A 717 -8.90 12.40 22.74
N HIS A 718 -9.25 13.67 22.73
CA HIS A 718 -10.62 14.11 22.51
C HIS A 718 -10.94 14.24 21.04
N ALA A 719 -12.09 13.70 20.63
CA ALA A 719 -12.61 13.83 19.25
C ALA A 719 -13.76 14.83 19.22
N GLU A 720 -13.57 15.95 18.52
CA GLU A 720 -14.59 16.99 18.33
C GLU A 720 -15.04 17.00 16.86
N GLU A 721 -16.35 17.08 16.64
CA GLU A 721 -16.89 17.18 15.28
C GLU A 721 -16.71 18.60 14.73
N LEU A 722 -15.84 18.76 13.70
CA LEU A 722 -15.62 20.02 13.01
C LEU A 722 -16.68 20.29 11.94
N SER A 723 -17.09 19.24 11.24
CA SER A 723 -18.12 19.27 10.21
C SER A 723 -18.67 17.86 9.99
N SER A 724 -19.71 17.73 9.15
CA SER A 724 -20.22 16.39 8.80
C SER A 724 -19.10 15.46 8.37
N GLN A 725 -18.89 14.37 9.11
CA GLN A 725 -17.90 13.31 8.86
C GLN A 725 -16.42 13.73 9.03
N VAL A 726 -16.11 14.90 9.59
CA VAL A 726 -14.75 15.33 9.90
C VAL A 726 -14.62 15.59 11.40
N LEU A 727 -13.64 14.93 12.01
CA LEU A 727 -13.34 15.04 13.43
C LEU A 727 -12.00 15.72 13.63
N LEU A 728 -11.90 16.54 14.68
CA LEU A 728 -10.64 17.04 15.21
C LEU A 728 -10.23 16.19 16.39
N LEU A 729 -9.08 15.57 16.32
CA LEU A 729 -8.46 14.86 17.44
C LEU A 729 -7.56 15.84 18.20
N ASP A 730 -7.89 16.09 19.46
CA ASP A 730 -7.12 16.98 20.33
C ASP A 730 -6.34 16.15 21.36
N PRO A 731 -4.98 16.17 21.32
CA PRO A 731 -4.13 15.44 22.24
C PRO A 731 -3.85 16.16 23.57
N GLN A 732 -4.60 17.20 23.94
CA GLN A 732 -4.31 18.05 25.11
C GLN A 732 -4.11 17.24 26.41
N TYR A 733 -4.79 16.09 26.54
CA TYR A 733 -4.73 15.23 27.73
C TYR A 733 -4.09 13.86 27.43
N LEU A 734 -3.24 13.80 26.41
CA LEU A 734 -2.57 12.57 26.00
C LEU A 734 -1.81 11.94 27.19
N SER A 735 -2.10 10.68 27.47
CA SER A 735 -1.57 9.95 28.63
C SER A 735 -0.26 9.20 28.34
N THR A 736 0.17 9.14 27.08
CA THR A 736 1.36 8.39 26.64
C THR A 736 1.98 8.98 25.36
N ASP A 737 3.29 9.03 25.31
CA ASP A 737 4.04 9.44 24.11
C ASP A 737 4.28 8.27 23.13
N ALA A 738 3.77 7.07 23.44
CA ALA A 738 4.03 5.84 22.69
C ALA A 738 3.03 5.57 21.56
N LEU A 739 2.13 6.51 21.23
CA LEU A 739 1.17 6.33 20.14
C LEU A 739 1.83 6.58 18.78
N PRO A 740 1.96 5.55 17.93
CA PRO A 740 2.57 5.72 16.61
C PRO A 740 1.66 6.50 15.67
N GLY A 741 2.27 7.24 14.74
CA GLY A 741 1.52 7.94 13.69
C GLY A 741 0.67 9.12 14.15
N PHE A 742 0.84 9.60 15.39
CA PHE A 742 0.18 10.79 15.89
C PHE A 742 1.11 11.99 15.80
N ALA A 743 0.71 13.01 15.04
CA ALA A 743 1.47 14.23 14.92
C ALA A 743 1.34 15.10 16.18
N GLU A 744 2.36 15.90 16.49
CA GLU A 744 2.27 16.89 17.55
C GLU A 744 1.16 17.92 17.25
N GLY A 745 0.18 18.03 18.13
CA GLY A 745 -0.94 18.96 18.02
C GLY A 745 -2.23 18.36 17.46
N PRO A 746 -3.30 19.19 17.38
CA PRO A 746 -4.61 18.75 16.88
C PRO A 746 -4.55 18.28 15.42
N GLN A 747 -5.20 17.17 15.12
CA GLN A 747 -5.22 16.55 13.79
C GLN A 747 -6.66 16.33 13.32
N SER A 748 -6.98 16.80 12.11
CA SER A 748 -8.27 16.51 11.48
C SER A 748 -8.26 15.14 10.82
N VAL A 749 -9.32 14.35 11.04
CA VAL A 749 -9.43 12.97 10.52
C VAL A 749 -10.86 12.68 10.05
N THR A 750 -11.06 11.58 9.35
CA THR A 750 -12.40 11.13 8.96
C THR A 750 -12.55 9.61 9.07
N PHE A 751 -13.82 9.17 9.28
CA PHE A 751 -14.22 7.78 9.15
C PHE A 751 -14.87 7.47 7.78
N SER A 752 -15.06 8.47 6.92
CA SER A 752 -15.65 8.30 5.60
C SER A 752 -14.58 8.17 4.52
N ARG A 753 -14.57 7.05 3.81
CA ARG A 753 -13.67 6.85 2.67
C ARG A 753 -13.91 7.89 1.56
N GLU A 754 -15.17 8.23 1.32
CA GLU A 754 -15.53 9.23 0.32
C GLU A 754 -14.92 10.60 0.64
N VAL A 755 -15.03 11.03 1.90
CA VAL A 755 -14.44 12.30 2.37
C VAL A 755 -12.92 12.25 2.31
N ALA A 756 -12.31 11.13 2.71
CA ALA A 756 -10.86 10.95 2.66
C ALA A 756 -10.30 10.95 1.23
N LEU A 757 -11.08 10.48 0.25
CA LEU A 757 -10.71 10.53 -1.17
C LEU A 757 -10.84 11.93 -1.76
N ALA A 758 -11.85 12.69 -1.31
CA ALA A 758 -12.06 14.06 -1.77
C ALA A 758 -11.08 15.07 -1.12
N ARG A 759 -10.59 14.75 0.10
CA ARG A 759 -9.71 15.63 0.88
C ARG A 759 -8.43 14.89 1.28
N GLU A 760 -7.35 15.18 0.56
CA GLU A 760 -6.04 14.53 0.78
C GLU A 760 -5.37 14.87 2.11
N ASP A 761 -5.84 15.91 2.80
CA ASP A 761 -5.37 16.33 4.12
C ASP A 761 -5.96 15.51 5.27
N LEU A 762 -7.00 14.69 5.01
CA LEU A 762 -7.70 13.94 6.04
C LEU A 762 -7.29 12.46 6.04
N PRO A 763 -6.62 11.95 7.07
CA PRO A 763 -6.42 10.52 7.28
C PRO A 763 -7.74 9.77 7.44
N LEU A 764 -7.83 8.59 6.84
CA LEU A 764 -8.95 7.66 7.02
C LEU A 764 -8.66 6.73 8.20
N LEU A 765 -9.40 6.85 9.28
CA LEU A 765 -9.22 5.99 10.44
C LEU A 765 -9.96 4.66 10.28
N ARG A 766 -9.21 3.58 10.39
CA ARG A 766 -9.65 2.17 10.43
C ARG A 766 -8.79 1.41 11.44
N LEU A 767 -9.15 0.15 11.71
CA LEU A 767 -8.42 -0.67 12.69
C LEU A 767 -6.96 -0.94 12.29
N ASP A 768 -6.66 -0.95 11.02
CA ASP A 768 -5.31 -1.12 10.46
C ASP A 768 -4.56 0.20 10.23
N HIS A 769 -5.16 1.36 10.59
CA HIS A 769 -4.43 2.63 10.59
C HIS A 769 -3.36 2.60 11.69
N PRO A 770 -2.11 3.06 11.45
CA PRO A 770 -1.02 2.97 12.44
C PRO A 770 -1.37 3.52 13.82
N LEU A 771 -2.05 4.66 13.89
CA LEU A 771 -2.52 5.25 15.15
C LEU A 771 -3.47 4.31 15.89
N ILE A 772 -4.45 3.73 15.20
CA ILE A 772 -5.48 2.90 15.83
C ILE A 772 -4.94 1.53 16.18
N ALA A 773 -4.15 0.93 15.30
CA ALA A 773 -3.47 -0.34 15.57
C ALA A 773 -2.55 -0.20 16.79
N GLY A 774 -1.73 0.86 16.85
CA GLY A 774 -0.85 1.14 17.98
C GLY A 774 -1.63 1.42 19.29
N ALA A 775 -2.71 2.20 19.23
CA ALA A 775 -3.57 2.45 20.39
C ALA A 775 -4.19 1.13 20.90
N LEU A 776 -4.64 0.28 19.98
CA LEU A 776 -5.22 -1.02 20.32
C LEU A 776 -4.17 -1.97 20.92
N ASP A 777 -2.97 -2.01 20.36
CA ASP A 777 -1.86 -2.81 20.89
C ASP A 777 -1.46 -2.34 22.29
N LEU A 778 -1.37 -1.03 22.54
CA LEU A 778 -1.11 -0.47 23.86
C LEU A 778 -2.22 -0.80 24.86
N ALA A 779 -3.49 -0.69 24.47
CA ALA A 779 -4.63 -1.00 25.33
C ALA A 779 -4.67 -2.49 25.70
N LEU A 780 -4.35 -3.37 24.77
CA LEU A 780 -4.42 -4.82 24.96
C LEU A 780 -3.17 -5.41 25.62
N SER A 781 -2.00 -4.77 25.48
CA SER A 781 -0.76 -5.18 26.17
C SER A 781 -0.75 -4.77 27.65
N GLY A 782 -1.49 -3.72 28.01
CA GLY A 782 -1.58 -3.22 29.36
C GLY A 782 -2.54 -4.03 30.26
N GLU A 783 -2.53 -3.72 31.55
CA GLU A 783 -3.42 -4.34 32.56
C GLU A 783 -4.82 -3.69 32.63
N GLN A 784 -5.01 -2.57 31.96
CA GLN A 784 -6.29 -1.84 32.01
C GLN A 784 -7.42 -2.68 31.40
N GLY A 785 -8.51 -2.78 32.16
CA GLY A 785 -9.68 -3.56 31.75
C GLY A 785 -9.55 -5.07 31.94
N ASN A 786 -8.46 -5.58 32.53
CA ASN A 786 -8.29 -7.02 32.70
C ASN A 786 -8.98 -7.57 33.97
N ALA A 787 -9.36 -6.73 34.96
CA ALA A 787 -10.08 -7.12 36.15
C ALA A 787 -11.21 -6.15 36.44
N ALA A 788 -12.46 -6.60 36.47
CA ALA A 788 -13.62 -5.76 36.75
C ALA A 788 -14.57 -6.39 37.75
N PHE A 789 -15.24 -5.55 38.54
CA PHE A 789 -16.34 -5.94 39.46
C PHE A 789 -17.60 -5.17 39.04
N MET A 790 -18.67 -5.89 38.80
CA MET A 790 -19.91 -5.32 38.31
C MET A 790 -21.08 -5.69 39.21
N VAL A 791 -21.96 -4.74 39.48
CA VAL A 791 -23.28 -5.01 40.06
C VAL A 791 -24.33 -4.90 38.95
N ASP A 792 -25.06 -5.99 38.77
CA ASP A 792 -26.13 -6.07 37.79
C ASP A 792 -27.47 -6.22 38.52
N ASP A 793 -28.29 -5.17 38.42
CA ASP A 793 -29.61 -5.12 39.09
C ASP A 793 -30.65 -6.04 38.41
N GLU A 794 -30.35 -6.55 37.25
CA GLU A 794 -31.21 -7.41 36.44
C GLU A 794 -31.00 -8.90 36.77
N LEU A 795 -29.93 -9.20 37.52
CA LEU A 795 -29.70 -10.57 38.00
C LEU A 795 -30.66 -10.99 39.08
N PRO A 796 -31.07 -12.26 39.09
CA PRO A 796 -31.83 -12.81 40.21
C PRO A 796 -31.13 -12.60 41.58
N PRO A 797 -31.89 -12.38 42.65
CA PRO A 797 -31.30 -12.20 43.96
C PRO A 797 -30.33 -13.32 44.38
N ARG A 798 -29.24 -12.97 45.05
CA ARG A 798 -28.16 -13.86 45.52
C ARG A 798 -27.40 -14.55 44.41
N SER A 799 -27.37 -13.94 43.23
CA SER A 799 -26.58 -14.42 42.10
C SER A 799 -25.18 -13.82 42.11
N ALA A 800 -24.19 -14.63 41.77
CA ALA A 800 -22.84 -14.18 41.44
C ALA A 800 -22.30 -15.02 40.29
N LEU A 801 -21.72 -14.36 39.34
CA LEU A 801 -21.17 -14.92 38.09
C LEU A 801 -19.70 -14.49 37.97
N LEU A 802 -18.89 -15.37 37.45
CA LEU A 802 -17.54 -15.05 36.97
C LEU A 802 -17.53 -15.17 35.46
N GLN A 803 -17.25 -14.07 34.79
CA GLN A 803 -16.97 -14.06 33.36
C GLN A 803 -15.45 -13.99 33.19
N ALA A 804 -14.88 -14.99 32.57
CA ALA A 804 -13.46 -15.09 32.26
C ALA A 804 -13.25 -14.99 30.74
N VAL A 805 -12.28 -14.19 30.34
CA VAL A 805 -11.88 -14.02 28.94
C VAL A 805 -10.51 -14.69 28.78
N TYR A 806 -10.47 -15.70 27.96
CA TYR A 806 -9.25 -16.39 27.57
C TYR A 806 -8.87 -16.01 26.14
N LEU A 807 -7.57 -15.85 25.88
CA LEU A 807 -7.04 -15.67 24.53
C LEU A 807 -6.49 -17.00 24.03
N LEU A 808 -6.94 -17.40 22.87
CA LEU A 808 -6.36 -18.49 22.09
C LEU A 808 -5.37 -17.88 21.11
N GLU A 809 -4.09 -18.17 21.28
CA GLU A 809 -2.98 -17.59 20.52
C GLU A 809 -2.21 -18.68 19.79
N CYS A 810 -2.06 -18.56 18.47
CA CYS A 810 -1.19 -19.41 17.68
C CYS A 810 0.22 -18.82 17.64
N VAL A 811 1.22 -19.57 18.11
CA VAL A 811 2.63 -19.15 18.05
C VAL A 811 3.24 -19.74 16.80
N ALA A 812 3.37 -18.90 15.77
CA ALA A 812 3.94 -19.27 14.47
C ALA A 812 4.83 -18.14 13.94
N GLU A 813 5.72 -18.46 13.01
CA GLU A 813 6.47 -17.43 12.30
C GLU A 813 5.49 -16.48 11.57
N ARG A 814 5.70 -15.17 11.70
CA ARG A 814 4.80 -14.14 11.17
C ARG A 814 4.56 -14.30 9.66
N LYS A 815 5.59 -14.71 8.90
CA LYS A 815 5.49 -14.93 7.44
C LYS A 815 4.47 -16.02 7.05
N LEU A 816 4.11 -16.93 7.97
CA LEU A 816 3.07 -17.96 7.74
C LEU A 816 1.65 -17.38 7.78
N ASP A 817 1.48 -16.14 8.30
CA ASP A 817 0.18 -15.49 8.40
C ASP A 817 -0.90 -16.42 8.99
N ALA A 818 -0.54 -17.10 10.11
CA ALA A 818 -1.42 -18.07 10.77
C ALA A 818 -2.72 -17.40 11.28
N GLU A 819 -2.69 -16.09 11.56
CA GLU A 819 -3.84 -15.31 12.02
C GLU A 819 -5.00 -15.25 11.01
N ARG A 820 -4.75 -15.48 9.72
CA ARG A 820 -5.85 -15.60 8.75
C ARG A 820 -6.76 -16.81 8.97
N PHE A 821 -6.21 -17.86 9.61
CA PHE A 821 -6.95 -19.08 9.97
C PHE A 821 -7.36 -19.08 11.43
N LEU A 822 -6.43 -18.73 12.32
CA LEU A 822 -6.63 -18.67 13.76
C LEU A 822 -6.06 -17.33 14.30
N PRO A 823 -6.79 -16.22 14.18
CA PRO A 823 -6.39 -14.98 14.84
C PRO A 823 -6.46 -15.16 16.37
N THR A 824 -5.81 -14.27 17.10
CA THR A 824 -5.94 -14.22 18.56
C THR A 824 -7.40 -14.06 18.96
N LEU A 825 -8.06 -15.19 19.35
CA LEU A 825 -9.49 -15.22 19.61
C LEU A 825 -9.80 -15.05 21.09
N PRO A 826 -10.67 -14.12 21.50
CA PRO A 826 -11.20 -14.05 22.85
C PRO A 826 -12.31 -15.11 23.04
N ILE A 827 -12.04 -16.08 23.90
CA ILE A 827 -13.01 -17.09 24.34
C ILE A 827 -13.58 -16.62 25.68
N VAL A 828 -14.86 -16.28 25.68
CA VAL A 828 -15.55 -15.76 26.87
C VAL A 828 -16.37 -16.88 27.50
N VAL A 829 -16.07 -17.18 28.77
CA VAL A 829 -16.78 -18.20 29.53
C VAL A 829 -17.37 -17.58 30.80
N THR A 830 -18.66 -17.80 31.05
CA THR A 830 -19.35 -17.33 32.26
C THR A 830 -19.78 -18.51 33.10
N VAL A 831 -19.39 -18.49 34.39
CA VAL A 831 -19.67 -19.58 35.35
C VAL A 831 -20.38 -19.00 36.58
N ASP A 832 -21.40 -19.70 37.08
CA ASP A 832 -22.09 -19.33 38.31
C ASP A 832 -21.44 -19.99 39.55
N THR A 833 -21.93 -19.62 40.75
CA THR A 833 -21.40 -20.15 42.02
C THR A 833 -21.62 -21.67 42.19
N LYS A 834 -22.47 -22.29 41.37
CA LYS A 834 -22.67 -23.75 41.34
C LYS A 834 -21.76 -24.44 40.31
N LEU A 835 -20.85 -23.69 39.70
CA LEU A 835 -19.94 -24.13 38.66
C LEU A 835 -20.67 -24.54 37.36
N ALA A 836 -21.90 -24.06 37.17
CA ALA A 836 -22.65 -24.24 35.94
C ALA A 836 -22.29 -23.11 34.95
N GLU A 837 -22.15 -23.49 33.71
CA GLU A 837 -21.93 -22.52 32.63
C GLU A 837 -23.21 -21.71 32.38
N ARG A 838 -23.05 -20.43 32.10
CA ARG A 838 -24.09 -19.49 31.73
C ARG A 838 -23.85 -18.94 30.35
N VAL A 839 -24.14 -19.74 29.34
CA VAL A 839 -23.88 -19.43 27.92
C VAL A 839 -24.62 -18.16 27.48
N ASP A 840 -25.85 -17.94 27.99
CA ASP A 840 -26.71 -16.83 27.58
C ASP A 840 -26.45 -15.53 28.35
N PHE A 841 -25.46 -15.50 29.25
CA PHE A 841 -25.22 -14.31 30.05
C PHE A 841 -24.50 -13.23 29.20
N GLN A 842 -25.21 -12.16 28.90
CA GLN A 842 -24.68 -10.90 28.41
C GLN A 842 -25.34 -9.76 29.17
N PRO A 843 -24.55 -8.86 29.81
CA PRO A 843 -25.14 -7.71 30.52
C PRO A 843 -25.87 -6.81 29.50
N SER A 844 -27.03 -6.33 29.89
CA SER A 844 -27.75 -5.36 29.06
C SER A 844 -26.99 -4.02 29.02
N GLU A 845 -27.19 -3.23 27.99
CA GLU A 845 -26.61 -1.89 27.88
C GLU A 845 -27.02 -1.00 29.07
N THR A 846 -28.25 -1.19 29.59
CA THR A 846 -28.75 -0.51 30.75
C THR A 846 -27.99 -0.91 32.01
N ALA A 847 -27.72 -2.22 32.22
CA ALA A 847 -26.95 -2.74 33.30
C ALA A 847 -25.50 -2.21 33.27
N LEU A 848 -24.87 -2.18 32.12
CA LEU A 848 -23.52 -1.63 31.89
C LEU A 848 -23.46 -0.14 32.26
N ARG A 849 -24.40 0.67 31.77
CA ARG A 849 -24.47 2.11 32.08
C ARG A 849 -24.67 2.38 33.59
N ARG A 850 -25.52 1.62 34.29
CA ARG A 850 -25.73 1.73 35.71
C ARG A 850 -24.48 1.31 36.48
N ALA A 851 -23.84 0.23 36.08
CA ALA A 851 -22.63 -0.25 36.71
C ALA A 851 -21.46 0.75 36.58
N ALA A 852 -21.34 1.43 35.46
CA ALA A 852 -20.32 2.46 35.22
C ALA A 852 -20.45 3.68 36.16
N GLN A 853 -21.65 3.95 36.70
CA GLN A 853 -21.91 5.05 37.60
C GLN A 853 -21.67 4.69 39.08
N ARG A 854 -21.43 3.40 39.39
CA ARG A 854 -21.25 2.91 40.78
C ARG A 854 -19.77 2.79 41.11
N THR A 855 -19.40 3.40 42.23
CA THR A 855 -18.08 3.19 42.83
C THR A 855 -18.22 2.14 43.94
N ILE A 856 -17.51 1.03 43.82
CA ILE A 856 -17.57 -0.10 44.74
C ILE A 856 -16.19 -0.34 45.34
N GLU A 857 -16.13 -0.41 46.67
CA GLU A 857 -14.89 -0.74 47.36
C GLU A 857 -14.74 -2.28 47.43
N VAL A 858 -14.17 -2.86 46.35
CA VAL A 858 -14.08 -4.31 46.14
C VAL A 858 -13.25 -5.02 47.23
N THR A 859 -12.29 -4.33 47.84
CA THR A 859 -11.47 -4.84 48.96
C THR A 859 -12.29 -5.40 50.10
N ARG A 860 -13.51 -4.88 50.37
CA ARG A 860 -14.44 -5.40 51.41
C ARG A 860 -14.87 -6.83 51.13
N TYR A 861 -14.90 -7.25 49.90
CA TYR A 861 -15.35 -8.58 49.47
C TYR A 861 -14.22 -9.57 49.26
N ARG A 862 -12.98 -9.21 49.57
CA ARG A 862 -11.77 -10.00 49.37
C ARG A 862 -11.87 -11.43 49.90
N LYS A 863 -12.41 -11.63 51.14
CA LYS A 863 -12.58 -12.97 51.69
C LYS A 863 -13.55 -13.83 50.85
N PHE A 864 -14.55 -13.20 50.29
CA PHE A 864 -15.56 -13.83 49.48
C PHE A 864 -15.01 -14.19 48.10
N LEU A 865 -14.31 -13.25 47.49
CA LEU A 865 -13.65 -13.46 46.19
C LEU A 865 -12.59 -14.56 46.30
N ASN A 866 -11.76 -14.57 47.34
CA ASN A 866 -10.77 -15.65 47.58
C ASN A 866 -11.40 -17.04 47.65
N LYS A 867 -12.64 -17.16 48.08
CA LYS A 867 -13.35 -18.44 48.20
C LYS A 867 -14.04 -18.85 46.87
N LEU A 868 -14.60 -17.90 46.16
CA LEU A 868 -15.42 -18.18 44.97
C LEU A 868 -14.64 -18.16 43.68
N VAL A 869 -13.73 -17.21 43.48
CA VAL A 869 -13.05 -17.02 42.20
C VAL A 869 -12.20 -18.22 41.77
N PRO A 870 -11.35 -18.83 42.62
CA PRO A 870 -10.49 -19.94 42.21
C PRO A 870 -11.26 -21.16 41.66
N PRO A 871 -12.30 -21.69 42.34
CA PRO A 871 -13.03 -22.84 41.78
C PRO A 871 -13.84 -22.48 40.54
N MET A 872 -14.39 -21.25 40.47
CA MET A 872 -15.11 -20.79 39.26
C MET A 872 -14.16 -20.62 38.07
N LEU A 873 -12.97 -20.07 38.30
CA LEU A 873 -11.94 -19.92 37.28
C LEU A 873 -11.43 -21.28 36.76
N GLY A 874 -11.15 -22.23 37.69
CA GLY A 874 -10.75 -23.58 37.27
C GLY A 874 -11.85 -24.35 36.51
N ARG A 875 -13.13 -24.00 36.71
CA ARG A 875 -14.22 -24.51 35.86
C ARG A 875 -14.24 -23.80 34.49
N ALA A 876 -14.09 -22.46 34.50
CA ALA A 876 -14.06 -21.65 33.27
C ALA A 876 -12.92 -22.08 32.35
N GLU A 877 -11.73 -22.35 32.89
CA GLU A 877 -10.56 -22.83 32.12
C GLU A 877 -10.85 -24.15 31.40
N LYS A 878 -11.49 -25.10 32.07
CA LYS A 878 -11.87 -26.39 31.47
C LYS A 878 -12.89 -26.22 30.35
N LEU A 879 -13.81 -25.30 30.47
CA LEU A 879 -14.78 -24.99 29.43
C LEU A 879 -14.09 -24.26 28.25
N ALA A 880 -13.27 -23.27 28.55
CA ALA A 880 -12.51 -22.53 27.56
C ALA A 880 -11.59 -23.46 26.73
N ALA A 881 -10.98 -24.48 27.38
CA ALA A 881 -10.16 -25.46 26.68
C ALA A 881 -10.96 -26.29 25.65
N VAL A 882 -12.24 -26.59 25.93
CA VAL A 882 -13.10 -27.29 24.96
C VAL A 882 -13.41 -26.38 23.76
N TYR A 883 -13.75 -25.11 24.00
CA TYR A 883 -13.99 -24.15 22.94
C TYR A 883 -12.73 -23.85 22.10
N ALA A 884 -11.58 -23.77 22.80
CA ALA A 884 -10.29 -23.59 22.15
C ALA A 884 -9.99 -24.75 21.18
N GLN A 885 -10.22 -26.00 21.63
CA GLN A 885 -9.99 -27.19 20.79
C GLN A 885 -10.88 -27.16 19.55
N THR A 886 -12.16 -26.80 19.69
CA THR A 886 -13.08 -26.65 18.54
C THR A 886 -12.54 -25.60 17.56
N SER A 887 -12.10 -24.44 18.06
CA SER A 887 -11.56 -23.39 17.20
C SER A 887 -10.26 -23.80 16.49
N ILE A 888 -9.42 -24.59 17.14
CA ILE A 888 -8.19 -25.17 16.54
C ILE A 888 -8.56 -26.16 15.44
N ASP A 889 -9.53 -27.04 15.70
CA ASP A 889 -9.97 -28.07 14.74
C ASP A 889 -10.59 -27.40 13.49
N ASP A 890 -11.41 -26.36 13.68
CA ASP A 890 -11.99 -25.57 12.60
C ASP A 890 -10.89 -24.87 11.77
N ALA A 891 -9.91 -24.26 12.44
CA ALA A 891 -8.78 -23.60 11.78
C ALA A 891 -7.90 -24.60 10.98
N LEU A 892 -7.66 -25.79 11.55
CA LEU A 892 -6.95 -26.87 10.86
C LEU A 892 -7.70 -27.34 9.62
N ALA A 893 -9.01 -27.57 9.72
CA ALA A 893 -9.85 -27.97 8.60
C ALA A 893 -9.81 -26.91 7.48
N LEU A 894 -9.97 -25.63 7.86
CA LEU A 894 -9.94 -24.51 6.91
C LEU A 894 -8.56 -24.37 6.26
N ALA A 895 -7.46 -24.42 7.03
CA ALA A 895 -6.10 -24.33 6.50
C ALA A 895 -5.80 -25.51 5.54
N THR A 896 -6.16 -26.73 5.94
CA THR A 896 -6.00 -27.92 5.11
C THR A 896 -6.76 -27.78 3.80
N SER A 897 -8.07 -27.49 3.85
CA SER A 897 -8.89 -27.39 2.65
C SER A 897 -8.41 -26.28 1.70
N THR A 898 -8.00 -25.13 2.24
CA THR A 898 -7.53 -23.98 1.44
C THR A 898 -6.19 -24.29 0.76
N LEU A 899 -5.23 -24.83 1.53
CA LEU A 899 -3.89 -25.08 1.00
C LEU A 899 -3.84 -26.35 0.11
N ASP A 900 -4.66 -27.35 0.38
CA ASP A 900 -4.79 -28.52 -0.49
C ASP A 900 -5.47 -28.16 -1.83
N ALA A 901 -6.44 -27.28 -1.81
CA ALA A 901 -7.07 -26.77 -3.03
C ALA A 901 -6.06 -25.98 -3.88
N GLU A 902 -5.28 -25.10 -3.25
CA GLU A 902 -4.22 -24.33 -3.94
C GLU A 902 -3.12 -25.26 -4.48
N LEU A 903 -2.65 -26.21 -3.68
CA LEU A 903 -1.64 -27.19 -4.10
C LEU A 903 -2.14 -28.01 -5.28
N SER A 904 -3.36 -28.52 -5.22
CA SER A 904 -3.97 -29.31 -6.30
C SER A 904 -4.10 -28.49 -7.58
N ARG A 905 -4.47 -27.21 -7.45
CA ARG A 905 -4.54 -26.26 -8.55
C ARG A 905 -3.16 -26.02 -9.17
N LEU A 906 -2.13 -25.79 -8.35
CA LEU A 906 -0.76 -25.56 -8.82
C LEU A 906 -0.17 -26.77 -9.52
N VAL A 907 -0.36 -27.97 -8.97
CA VAL A 907 0.12 -29.22 -9.58
C VAL A 907 -0.60 -29.50 -10.91
N ALA A 908 -1.91 -29.28 -10.97
CA ALA A 908 -2.67 -29.42 -12.21
C ALA A 908 -2.21 -28.41 -13.27
N LEU A 909 -1.94 -27.17 -12.87
CA LEU A 909 -1.42 -26.14 -13.76
C LEU A 909 0.01 -26.45 -14.22
N GLN A 910 0.89 -26.95 -13.34
CA GLN A 910 2.26 -27.30 -13.71
C GLN A 910 2.30 -28.37 -14.81
N ALA A 911 1.37 -29.30 -14.80
CA ALA A 911 1.28 -30.35 -15.83
C ALA A 911 1.03 -29.78 -17.24
N VAL A 912 0.44 -28.58 -17.34
CA VAL A 912 0.02 -27.95 -18.62
C VAL A 912 0.67 -26.60 -18.86
N ASN A 913 1.24 -25.96 -17.85
CA ASN A 913 1.88 -24.65 -17.93
C ASN A 913 3.25 -24.65 -17.24
N PRO A 914 4.34 -24.61 -17.99
CA PRO A 914 5.69 -24.61 -17.42
C PRO A 914 6.02 -23.34 -16.62
N SER A 915 5.11 -22.35 -16.55
CA SER A 915 5.31 -21.16 -15.69
C SER A 915 5.07 -21.42 -14.21
N VAL A 916 4.54 -22.59 -13.86
CA VAL A 916 4.43 -22.99 -12.45
C VAL A 916 5.73 -23.65 -12.04
N SER A 917 6.55 -22.94 -11.29
CA SER A 917 7.86 -23.46 -10.85
C SER A 917 7.70 -24.50 -9.74
N GLU A 918 8.65 -25.43 -9.66
CA GLU A 918 8.74 -26.36 -8.52
C GLU A 918 8.91 -25.61 -7.19
N ALA A 919 9.60 -24.47 -7.21
CA ALA A 919 9.81 -23.65 -6.04
C ALA A 919 8.49 -23.04 -5.50
N GLU A 920 7.56 -22.67 -6.38
CA GLU A 920 6.24 -22.17 -5.97
C GLU A 920 5.41 -23.26 -5.30
N ILE A 921 5.42 -24.46 -5.85
CA ILE A 921 4.74 -25.61 -5.25
C ILE A 921 5.39 -25.98 -3.91
N ALA A 922 6.72 -26.03 -3.84
CA ALA A 922 7.44 -26.30 -2.62
C ALA A 922 7.12 -25.28 -1.52
N ALA A 923 7.06 -23.99 -1.86
CA ALA A 923 6.70 -22.94 -0.90
C ALA A 923 5.30 -23.15 -0.28
N VAL A 924 4.32 -23.61 -1.07
CA VAL A 924 2.96 -23.91 -0.55
C VAL A 924 2.99 -25.19 0.31
N VAL A 925 3.76 -26.20 -0.07
CA VAL A 925 3.94 -27.42 0.72
C VAL A 925 4.59 -27.14 2.07
N ASP A 926 5.65 -26.31 2.07
CA ASP A 926 6.37 -25.93 3.29
C ASP A 926 5.46 -25.08 4.20
N GLU A 927 4.75 -24.12 3.66
CA GLU A 927 3.77 -23.31 4.42
C GLU A 927 2.68 -24.20 5.02
N ARG A 928 2.10 -25.09 4.23
CA ARG A 928 1.10 -26.05 4.70
C ARG A 928 1.63 -26.88 5.86
N THR A 929 2.82 -27.45 5.69
CA THR A 929 3.45 -28.29 6.71
C THR A 929 3.70 -27.50 7.99
N ALA A 930 4.24 -26.31 7.88
CA ALA A 930 4.53 -25.43 9.02
C ALA A 930 3.24 -24.98 9.75
N LEU A 931 2.19 -24.59 9.01
CA LEU A 931 0.91 -24.20 9.59
C LEU A 931 0.19 -25.35 10.30
N LEU A 932 0.14 -26.54 9.67
CA LEU A 932 -0.48 -27.72 10.28
C LEU A 932 0.29 -28.21 11.52
N ALA A 933 1.59 -27.92 11.62
CA ALA A 933 2.37 -28.17 12.83
C ALA A 933 2.16 -27.11 13.93
N ALA A 934 1.98 -25.83 13.55
CA ALA A 934 1.88 -24.72 14.47
C ALA A 934 0.48 -24.57 15.09
N LEU A 935 -0.59 -24.70 14.29
CA LEU A 935 -1.98 -24.50 14.75
C LEU A 935 -2.34 -25.37 15.98
N PRO A 936 -1.99 -26.68 16.06
CA PRO A 936 -2.28 -27.49 17.25
C PRO A 936 -1.52 -27.08 18.50
N GLN A 937 -0.43 -26.32 18.35
CA GLN A 937 0.39 -25.84 19.47
C GLN A 937 -0.11 -24.52 20.05
N SER A 938 -1.28 -24.06 19.60
CA SER A 938 -1.91 -22.83 20.11
C SER A 938 -2.13 -22.90 21.61
N ARG A 939 -1.94 -21.76 22.27
CA ARG A 939 -1.99 -21.64 23.72
C ARG A 939 -3.22 -20.88 24.17
N LEU A 940 -3.80 -21.36 25.27
CA LEU A 940 -4.92 -20.70 25.94
C LEU A 940 -4.38 -19.95 27.14
N ARG A 941 -4.60 -18.63 27.22
CA ARG A 941 -4.13 -17.74 28.28
C ARG A 941 -5.29 -16.93 28.84
N LEU A 942 -5.39 -16.84 30.19
CA LEU A 942 -6.34 -15.94 30.86
C LEU A 942 -5.91 -14.49 30.57
N ASP A 943 -6.82 -13.69 30.05
CA ASP A 943 -6.58 -12.27 29.71
C ASP A 943 -7.30 -11.34 30.67
N ALA A 944 -8.61 -11.58 30.88
CA ALA A 944 -9.43 -10.71 31.69
C ALA A 944 -10.49 -11.47 32.49
N VAL A 945 -10.88 -10.92 33.63
CA VAL A 945 -11.96 -11.45 34.47
C VAL A 945 -12.90 -10.34 34.90
N ARG A 946 -14.20 -10.65 34.91
CA ARG A 946 -15.22 -9.79 35.49
C ARG A 946 -16.08 -10.60 36.48
N PHE A 947 -16.16 -10.13 37.71
CA PHE A 947 -17.05 -10.71 38.69
C PHE A 947 -18.35 -9.90 38.76
N VAL A 948 -19.48 -10.54 38.46
CA VAL A 948 -20.79 -9.89 38.35
C VAL A 948 -21.67 -10.39 39.49
N VAL A 949 -22.30 -9.47 40.20
CA VAL A 949 -23.15 -9.79 41.35
C VAL A 949 -24.51 -9.11 41.30
N SER A 950 -25.54 -9.71 41.84
CA SER A 950 -26.85 -9.07 42.04
C SER A 950 -26.79 -7.94 43.05
N ALA A 951 -27.72 -6.99 43.03
CA ALA A 951 -27.73 -5.81 43.88
C ALA A 951 -27.78 -6.15 45.39
N ASP A 952 -28.49 -7.21 45.79
CA ASP A 952 -28.61 -7.68 47.17
C ASP A 952 -27.33 -8.32 47.70
N PHE A 953 -26.38 -8.68 46.82
CA PHE A 953 -25.06 -9.16 47.26
C PHE A 953 -24.28 -8.13 48.04
N LEU A 954 -24.45 -6.85 47.74
CA LEU A 954 -23.77 -5.76 48.45
C LEU A 954 -24.22 -5.65 49.93
N ALA A 955 -25.38 -6.20 50.28
CA ALA A 955 -25.91 -6.22 51.64
C ALA A 955 -25.40 -7.39 52.47
N LEU A 956 -24.70 -8.34 51.86
CA LEU A 956 -24.06 -9.46 52.59
C LEU A 956 -22.84 -8.93 53.36
N ARG A 957 -22.94 -8.92 54.69
CA ARG A 957 -21.85 -8.55 55.61
C ARG A 957 -20.94 -9.73 55.96
#